data_98d39229c793cdff34976cc0676a2fe6
#
_entry.id   98d39229c793cdff34976cc0676a2fe6
#
_cell.length_a   1.000
_cell.length_b   1.000
_cell.length_c   1.000
_cell.angle_alpha   90.00
_cell.angle_beta   90.00
_cell.angle_gamma   90.00
#
_symmetry.space_group_name_H-M   'P 1'
#
loop_
_entity.id
_entity.type
_entity.pdbx_description
1 polymer ?
#
loop_
_entity_poly.entity_id
_entity_poly.type
_entity_poly.pdbx_seq_one_letter_code
_entity_poly.pdbx_strand_id
1 'polypeptide(L)'
;MKQFLLVLVLCVIVIGAEAQSGDQQDSSQVLEAVVVRGYEQNRKLLEVSAPVSVINKAQLERFNNTSLLPAMNTVAGVRMEERSPGSYRLNIRGSSLRSPFGVRNVKVYYNNIPFTDAGGNTYLNQLNFANVNSVEVIKGPASSLYGAGTGGAVILKSMPTSWRPNASVNYVGGSFGLQMINTSLQWGNDQSQHNISYTYQGSDGYRVQSEMKRKMFSYEGKVKAGTKDELNVFFLYGDLYYQTPGGLNKTQYDNNPTVARPAAGIFPGAVQAQAAIYQETFLAGFSNEYQFTSRLKNTTSLYGAFTQVENPAIRNFEKRNEPHGGGRTVFSYTADINQSKLNVVVGGELQKGFSNIKVYRNNQGVSDSLQTDDEVNNFQYFFFAQAELEVKGGWIFTAGASLNKSNVEFSRVSSVPPTIQKRKYSNEIAPRVSLLKKITADVAVYASISKGFSPPTIAELLPSTSVINTSLEAEDGTNYELGVRGSFLRDKIFIDINAFHFSLNNTLAQRRDASGADYFENAGSTRQRGIETNVIWQPLRQSEHVITDLKVFISHTWHHFIYKDYKQVTTDLSGKKLPSVAPHVIAGGFDITSRPGFYTNINYYYSDPIPLNDANTDIASSFNLLGARLGYRKTFNSIFRLDVFAAIDNIFDTRYSLGNDINAAAGRYYNAAPGINYSGGVSLRYSW
;
A
#
# COMPACT_ATOMS: atom_id res chain seq x y z
N MET A 1 -8.23 -0.41 -36.12
CA MET A 1 -9.52 0.21 -35.81
C MET A 1 -10.72 -0.40 -36.56
N LYS A 2 -10.71 -0.58 -37.88
CA LYS A 2 -11.86 -1.15 -38.61
C LYS A 2 -12.18 -2.63 -38.29
N GLN A 3 -11.21 -3.46 -37.95
CA GLN A 3 -11.43 -4.87 -37.55
C GLN A 3 -11.97 -5.00 -36.11
N PHE A 4 -11.70 -4.05 -35.23
CA PHE A 4 -12.23 -4.01 -33.87
C PHE A 4 -13.73 -3.63 -33.80
N LEU A 5 -14.16 -2.78 -34.73
CA LEU A 5 -15.56 -2.40 -34.85
C LEU A 5 -16.43 -3.56 -35.35
N LEU A 6 -15.87 -4.46 -36.16
CA LEU A 6 -16.61 -5.63 -36.70
C LEU A 6 -16.89 -6.68 -35.63
N VAL A 7 -15.99 -6.87 -34.66
CA VAL A 7 -16.17 -7.79 -33.53
C VAL A 7 -17.22 -7.22 -32.54
N LEU A 8 -17.26 -5.91 -32.36
CA LEU A 8 -18.25 -5.26 -31.50
C LEU A 8 -19.66 -5.33 -32.08
N VAL A 9 -19.83 -5.26 -33.39
CA VAL A 9 -21.13 -5.36 -34.08
C VAL A 9 -21.65 -6.80 -34.11
N LEU A 10 -20.79 -7.81 -34.18
CA LEU A 10 -21.19 -9.22 -34.09
C LEU A 10 -21.68 -9.62 -32.69
N CYS A 11 -21.22 -8.98 -31.62
CA CYS A 11 -21.69 -9.25 -30.24
C CYS A 11 -23.06 -8.66 -29.94
N VAL A 12 -23.60 -7.71 -30.73
CA VAL A 12 -24.88 -7.04 -30.49
C VAL A 12 -26.05 -7.80 -31.07
N ILE A 13 -25.84 -8.76 -31.99
CA ILE A 13 -26.92 -9.47 -32.72
C ILE A 13 -27.45 -10.73 -31.99
N VAL A 14 -26.85 -11.15 -30.86
CA VAL A 14 -27.25 -12.38 -30.14
C VAL A 14 -28.10 -12.09 -28.89
N ILE A 15 -28.63 -10.88 -28.70
CA ILE A 15 -29.44 -10.54 -27.52
C ILE A 15 -30.93 -10.77 -27.82
N GLY A 16 -31.31 -12.03 -27.82
CA GLY A 16 -32.71 -12.47 -27.87
C GLY A 16 -32.86 -13.82 -27.19
N ALA A 17 -32.60 -13.92 -25.88
CA ALA A 17 -32.94 -15.09 -25.09
C ALA A 17 -33.33 -14.68 -23.67
N GLU A 18 -34.41 -15.20 -23.21
CA GLU A 18 -35.11 -14.91 -21.96
C GLU A 18 -34.23 -15.05 -20.70
N ALA A 19 -34.41 -14.11 -19.79
CA ALA A 19 -33.70 -14.06 -18.53
C ALA A 19 -34.35 -15.00 -17.52
N GLN A 20 -33.68 -16.12 -17.20
CA GLN A 20 -33.90 -16.83 -15.93
C GLN A 20 -32.93 -16.31 -14.88
N SER A 21 -33.50 -15.94 -13.74
CA SER A 21 -32.79 -15.47 -12.53
C SER A 21 -31.95 -16.60 -11.93
N GLY A 22 -30.63 -16.51 -12.03
CA GLY A 22 -29.68 -17.44 -11.43
C GLY A 22 -28.48 -16.71 -10.90
N ASP A 23 -28.24 -16.84 -9.60
CA ASP A 23 -27.04 -16.54 -8.83
C ASP A 23 -26.43 -15.12 -8.93
N GLN A 24 -26.98 -14.21 -8.14
CA GLN A 24 -26.27 -13.05 -7.60
C GLN A 24 -25.44 -13.45 -6.37
N GLN A 25 -24.38 -14.20 -6.54
CA GLN A 25 -23.39 -14.42 -5.49
C GLN A 25 -22.09 -13.76 -5.90
N ASP A 26 -21.87 -12.47 -5.57
CA ASP A 26 -20.53 -11.92 -5.33
C ASP A 26 -20.42 -10.42 -5.01
N SER A 27 -21.39 -9.74 -4.46
CA SER A 27 -21.20 -8.32 -4.13
C SER A 27 -21.60 -7.88 -2.71
N SER A 28 -22.09 -8.79 -1.90
CA SER A 28 -22.51 -8.45 -0.54
C SER A 28 -21.91 -9.37 0.51
N GLN A 29 -20.59 -9.32 0.70
CA GLN A 29 -20.09 -9.82 1.97
C GLN A 29 -20.67 -8.97 3.09
N VAL A 30 -21.41 -9.62 3.97
CA VAL A 30 -21.90 -9.05 5.23
C VAL A 30 -20.69 -8.43 5.92
N LEU A 31 -20.76 -7.14 6.30
CA LEU A 31 -19.70 -6.47 7.06
C LEU A 31 -19.29 -7.26 8.31
N GLU A 32 -20.21 -8.05 8.85
CA GLU A 32 -19.99 -9.00 9.95
C GLU A 32 -19.07 -10.18 9.61
N ALA A 33 -18.98 -10.56 8.35
CA ALA A 33 -18.23 -11.75 7.91
C ALA A 33 -16.78 -11.43 7.47
N VAL A 34 -16.33 -10.17 7.57
CA VAL A 34 -14.96 -9.80 7.22
C VAL A 34 -13.99 -10.45 8.20
N VAL A 35 -13.32 -11.52 7.75
CA VAL A 35 -12.28 -12.19 8.50
C VAL A 35 -10.97 -11.48 8.27
N VAL A 36 -10.36 -11.02 9.36
CA VAL A 36 -9.05 -10.39 9.39
C VAL A 36 -8.00 -11.46 9.67
N ARG A 37 -6.95 -11.51 8.86
CA ARG A 37 -5.77 -12.35 9.11
C ARG A 37 -4.64 -11.59 9.78
N GLY A 38 -4.75 -10.28 9.84
CA GLY A 38 -3.82 -9.44 10.58
C GLY A 38 -3.63 -9.95 12.00
N TYR A 39 -2.41 -9.86 12.50
CA TYR A 39 -1.96 -10.43 13.77
C TYR A 39 -2.09 -11.97 13.87
N GLU A 40 -2.11 -12.69 12.74
CA GLU A 40 -2.24 -14.17 12.66
C GLU A 40 -3.51 -14.71 13.35
N GLN A 41 -4.56 -13.87 13.49
CA GLN A 41 -5.71 -14.20 14.33
C GLN A 41 -6.81 -14.97 13.59
N ASN A 42 -6.98 -14.73 12.30
CA ASN A 42 -8.06 -15.30 11.49
C ASN A 42 -9.45 -15.19 12.17
N ARG A 43 -9.78 -13.95 12.63
CA ARG A 43 -10.99 -13.61 13.38
C ARG A 43 -11.87 -12.63 12.62
N LYS A 44 -13.15 -12.58 13.02
CA LYS A 44 -14.05 -11.50 12.58
C LYS A 44 -13.47 -10.15 12.99
N LEU A 45 -13.63 -9.13 12.16
CA LEU A 45 -13.13 -7.77 12.40
C LEU A 45 -13.59 -7.24 13.79
N LEU A 46 -14.81 -7.56 14.22
CA LEU A 46 -15.37 -7.17 15.51
C LEU A 46 -14.56 -7.71 16.71
N GLU A 47 -13.83 -8.80 16.55
CA GLU A 47 -13.07 -9.49 17.59
C GLU A 47 -11.58 -9.14 17.59
N VAL A 48 -11.16 -8.21 16.72
CA VAL A 48 -9.76 -7.80 16.60
C VAL A 48 -9.49 -6.58 17.46
N SER A 49 -8.59 -6.70 18.43
CA SER A 49 -8.19 -5.63 19.35
C SER A 49 -7.12 -4.70 18.78
N ALA A 50 -7.31 -4.26 17.52
CA ALA A 50 -6.39 -3.39 16.79
C ALA A 50 -7.14 -2.58 15.72
N PRO A 51 -6.63 -1.42 15.28
CA PRO A 51 -7.18 -0.62 14.19
C PRO A 51 -6.81 -1.25 12.85
N VAL A 52 -7.60 -2.21 12.41
CA VAL A 52 -7.45 -2.88 11.11
C VAL A 52 -8.56 -2.43 10.18
N SER A 53 -8.20 -2.05 8.96
CA SER A 53 -9.15 -1.77 7.89
C SER A 53 -8.98 -2.79 6.77
N VAL A 54 -10.08 -3.23 6.18
CA VAL A 54 -10.08 -4.20 5.09
C VAL A 54 -10.74 -3.56 3.87
N ILE A 55 -10.02 -3.56 2.74
CA ILE A 55 -10.55 -3.18 1.43
C ILE A 55 -10.78 -4.49 0.67
N ASN A 56 -12.01 -4.82 0.38
CA ASN A 56 -12.38 -6.03 -0.36
C ASN A 56 -12.42 -5.79 -1.88
N LYS A 57 -12.61 -6.85 -2.66
CA LYS A 57 -12.64 -6.77 -4.14
C LYS A 57 -13.68 -5.76 -4.65
N ALA A 58 -14.88 -5.74 -4.08
CA ALA A 58 -15.93 -4.81 -4.48
C ALA A 58 -15.54 -3.34 -4.24
N GLN A 59 -14.82 -3.05 -3.15
CA GLN A 59 -14.30 -1.72 -2.88
C GLN A 59 -13.14 -1.33 -3.82
N LEU A 60 -12.29 -2.29 -4.23
CA LEU A 60 -11.27 -2.07 -5.26
C LEU A 60 -11.90 -1.80 -6.63
N GLU A 61 -12.95 -2.53 -7.00
CA GLU A 61 -13.65 -2.40 -8.28
C GLU A 61 -14.50 -1.11 -8.42
N ARG A 62 -14.64 -0.31 -7.36
CA ARG A 62 -15.22 1.04 -7.45
C ARG A 62 -14.40 1.98 -8.32
N PHE A 63 -13.12 1.72 -8.43
CA PHE A 63 -12.13 2.50 -9.17
C PHE A 63 -11.64 1.72 -10.40
N ASN A 64 -10.90 2.38 -11.26
CA ASN A 64 -10.15 1.66 -12.26
C ASN A 64 -9.00 0.87 -11.60
N ASN A 65 -8.68 -0.30 -12.09
CA ASN A 65 -7.67 -1.18 -11.50
C ASN A 65 -6.22 -0.80 -11.93
N THR A 66 -5.99 0.43 -12.36
CA THR A 66 -4.67 0.92 -12.78
C THR A 66 -3.78 1.25 -11.60
N SER A 67 -4.37 1.58 -10.44
CA SER A 67 -3.68 1.93 -9.20
C SER A 67 -4.50 1.54 -7.96
N LEU A 68 -3.82 1.22 -6.84
CA LEU A 68 -4.46 1.07 -5.52
C LEU A 68 -4.75 2.42 -4.83
N LEU A 69 -4.18 3.51 -5.33
CA LEU A 69 -4.20 4.83 -4.68
C LEU A 69 -5.62 5.29 -4.30
N PRO A 70 -6.62 5.28 -5.21
CA PRO A 70 -7.95 5.77 -4.85
C PRO A 70 -8.61 4.93 -3.75
N ALA A 71 -8.46 3.60 -3.80
CA ALA A 71 -9.00 2.69 -2.79
C ALA A 71 -8.32 2.86 -1.43
N MET A 72 -6.99 2.97 -1.39
CA MET A 72 -6.23 3.21 -0.16
C MET A 72 -6.63 4.52 0.51
N ASN A 73 -6.90 5.57 -0.27
CA ASN A 73 -7.31 6.87 0.24
C ASN A 73 -8.75 6.91 0.78
N THR A 74 -9.52 5.82 0.67
CA THR A 74 -10.80 5.69 1.38
C THR A 74 -10.64 5.21 2.83
N VAL A 75 -9.43 4.82 3.24
CA VAL A 75 -9.16 4.28 4.59
C VAL A 75 -8.73 5.41 5.52
N ALA A 76 -9.43 5.57 6.64
CA ALA A 76 -9.06 6.55 7.66
C ALA A 76 -7.63 6.32 8.19
N GLY A 77 -6.83 7.37 8.30
CA GLY A 77 -5.43 7.32 8.76
C GLY A 77 -4.43 6.87 7.69
N VAL A 78 -4.88 6.62 6.46
CA VAL A 78 -4.03 6.20 5.33
C VAL A 78 -4.07 7.26 4.23
N ARG A 79 -2.90 7.57 3.68
CA ARG A 79 -2.75 8.40 2.50
C ARG A 79 -1.74 7.76 1.54
N MET A 80 -2.17 7.43 0.36
CA MET A 80 -1.30 7.00 -0.73
C MET A 80 -1.17 8.14 -1.73
N GLU A 81 0.02 8.35 -2.23
CA GLU A 81 0.36 9.43 -3.16
C GLU A 81 1.12 8.86 -4.36
N GLU A 82 1.03 9.56 -5.48
CA GLU A 82 1.73 9.22 -6.72
C GLU A 82 2.37 10.48 -7.30
N ARG A 83 3.68 10.66 -7.12
CA ARG A 83 4.41 11.87 -7.56
C ARG A 83 4.55 11.99 -9.07
N SER A 84 4.59 10.88 -9.75
CA SER A 84 4.53 10.68 -11.20
C SER A 84 3.93 9.31 -11.47
N PRO A 85 3.38 9.00 -12.65
CA PRO A 85 2.83 7.69 -12.92
C PRO A 85 3.81 6.57 -12.54
N GLY A 86 3.38 5.65 -11.64
CA GLY A 86 4.20 4.55 -11.13
C GLY A 86 5.08 4.87 -9.91
N SER A 87 5.18 6.11 -9.46
CA SER A 87 5.97 6.52 -8.29
C SER A 87 5.11 6.64 -7.04
N TYR A 88 4.86 5.54 -6.35
CA TYR A 88 3.98 5.48 -5.17
C TYR A 88 4.69 5.81 -3.87
N ARG A 89 3.97 6.46 -2.97
CA ARG A 89 4.33 6.70 -1.58
C ARG A 89 3.13 6.35 -0.69
N LEU A 90 3.34 5.55 0.36
CA LEU A 90 2.29 5.17 1.30
C LEU A 90 2.59 5.77 2.68
N ASN A 91 1.62 6.48 3.20
CA ASN A 91 1.64 7.10 4.52
C ASN A 91 0.54 6.47 5.38
N ILE A 92 0.92 5.91 6.52
CA ILE A 92 0.01 5.50 7.58
C ILE A 92 0.37 6.33 8.81
N ARG A 93 -0.54 7.18 9.29
CA ARG A 93 -0.37 8.01 10.49
C ARG A 93 0.95 8.78 10.50
N GLY A 94 1.26 9.52 9.42
CA GLY A 94 2.46 10.36 9.35
C GLY A 94 3.76 9.64 9.03
N SER A 95 3.75 8.35 8.68
CA SER A 95 4.96 7.57 8.38
C SER A 95 5.78 8.07 7.17
N SER A 96 5.24 9.00 6.38
CA SER A 96 5.92 9.56 5.20
C SER A 96 6.97 10.63 5.50
N LEU A 97 7.11 11.09 6.74
CA LEU A 97 8.09 12.12 7.11
C LEU A 97 9.54 11.72 6.70
N ARG A 98 9.85 10.44 6.76
CA ARG A 98 11.13 9.85 6.36
C ARG A 98 11.12 9.23 4.96
N SER A 99 10.02 9.30 4.21
CA SER A 99 9.86 8.62 2.93
C SER A 99 9.54 9.61 1.81
N PRO A 100 10.58 10.26 1.23
CA PRO A 100 10.38 11.22 0.13
C PRO A 100 9.86 10.53 -1.14
N PHE A 101 10.18 9.26 -1.32
CA PHE A 101 9.71 8.39 -2.40
C PHE A 101 9.74 6.93 -1.94
N GLY A 102 8.92 6.09 -2.58
CA GLY A 102 8.77 4.69 -2.22
C GLY A 102 7.92 4.49 -0.97
N VAL A 103 7.87 3.25 -0.50
CA VAL A 103 7.14 2.84 0.71
C VAL A 103 8.16 2.37 1.74
N ARG A 104 8.26 3.11 2.83
CA ARG A 104 9.17 2.83 3.94
C ARG A 104 8.39 2.88 5.25
N ASN A 105 8.93 2.29 6.28
CA ASN A 105 8.34 2.30 7.62
C ASN A 105 6.94 1.64 7.71
N VAL A 106 6.54 0.92 6.67
CA VAL A 106 5.33 0.09 6.59
C VAL A 106 5.76 -1.26 6.03
N LYS A 107 5.50 -2.33 6.77
CA LYS A 107 5.81 -3.69 6.32
C LYS A 107 4.70 -4.18 5.39
N VAL A 108 5.05 -4.69 4.22
CA VAL A 108 4.08 -5.20 3.24
C VAL A 108 4.28 -6.69 3.03
N TYR A 109 3.19 -7.44 3.04
CA TYR A 109 3.14 -8.85 2.69
C TYR A 109 2.25 -9.05 1.47
N TYR A 110 2.67 -9.91 0.57
CA TYR A 110 1.84 -10.39 -0.53
C TYR A 110 1.55 -11.88 -0.31
N ASN A 111 0.27 -12.22 -0.09
CA ASN A 111 -0.15 -13.49 0.47
C ASN A 111 0.57 -13.73 1.83
N ASN A 112 1.40 -14.76 1.95
CA ASN A 112 2.17 -15.02 3.17
C ASN A 112 3.67 -14.69 2.99
N ILE A 113 4.04 -13.98 1.92
CA ILE A 113 5.42 -13.70 1.55
C ILE A 113 5.74 -12.25 1.93
N PRO A 114 6.83 -11.96 2.67
CA PRO A 114 7.31 -10.61 2.86
C PRO A 114 7.64 -9.94 1.52
N PHE A 115 6.97 -8.82 1.22
CA PHE A 115 7.18 -8.05 -0.01
C PHE A 115 8.10 -6.85 0.23
N THR A 116 8.17 -6.34 1.46
CA THR A 116 9.21 -5.40 1.89
C THR A 116 10.54 -6.13 1.96
N ASP A 117 11.55 -5.61 1.27
CA ASP A 117 12.88 -6.20 1.24
C ASP A 117 13.64 -6.07 2.57
N ALA A 118 14.81 -6.71 2.66
CA ALA A 118 15.66 -6.65 3.84
C ALA A 118 16.26 -5.24 4.09
N GLY A 119 16.29 -4.38 3.09
CA GLY A 119 16.71 -2.97 3.16
C GLY A 119 15.62 -2.01 3.63
N GLY A 120 14.40 -2.49 3.82
CA GLY A 120 13.26 -1.71 4.28
C GLY A 120 12.48 -0.99 3.17
N ASN A 121 12.73 -1.29 1.88
CA ASN A 121 11.98 -0.74 0.77
C ASN A 121 10.84 -1.67 0.32
N THR A 122 9.81 -1.07 -0.25
CA THR A 122 8.71 -1.81 -0.90
C THR A 122 8.36 -1.17 -2.24
N TYR A 123 8.48 -1.94 -3.30
CA TYR A 123 8.17 -1.51 -4.66
C TYR A 123 6.72 -1.88 -5.04
N LEU A 124 5.72 -1.15 -4.50
CA LEU A 124 4.31 -1.40 -4.82
C LEU A 124 3.98 -1.27 -6.31
N ASN A 125 4.76 -0.50 -7.05
CA ASN A 125 4.64 -0.33 -8.50
C ASN A 125 4.92 -1.61 -9.31
N GLN A 126 5.45 -2.64 -8.67
CA GLN A 126 5.70 -3.96 -9.27
C GLN A 126 4.52 -4.94 -9.10
N LEU A 127 3.44 -4.52 -8.43
CA LEU A 127 2.27 -5.38 -8.24
C LEU A 127 1.23 -5.19 -9.34
N ASN A 128 0.64 -6.29 -9.78
CA ASN A 128 -0.55 -6.25 -10.62
C ASN A 128 -1.79 -5.98 -9.76
N PHE A 129 -2.24 -4.73 -9.73
CA PHE A 129 -3.37 -4.32 -8.89
C PHE A 129 -4.70 -4.95 -9.34
N ALA A 130 -4.83 -5.33 -10.61
CA ALA A 130 -6.02 -6.03 -11.10
C ALA A 130 -6.20 -7.42 -10.46
N ASN A 131 -5.12 -8.04 -10.01
CA ASN A 131 -5.12 -9.35 -9.35
C ASN A 131 -5.31 -9.27 -7.83
N VAL A 132 -5.26 -8.09 -7.23
CA VAL A 132 -5.49 -7.93 -5.79
C VAL A 132 -6.96 -8.14 -5.48
N ASN A 133 -7.27 -9.07 -4.57
CA ASN A 133 -8.63 -9.37 -4.11
C ASN A 133 -8.97 -8.69 -2.78
N SER A 134 -7.99 -8.52 -1.89
CA SER A 134 -8.19 -7.76 -0.65
C SER A 134 -6.89 -7.14 -0.17
N VAL A 135 -7.06 -6.04 0.56
CA VAL A 135 -5.97 -5.32 1.24
C VAL A 135 -6.37 -5.16 2.70
N GLU A 136 -5.58 -5.72 3.60
CA GLU A 136 -5.73 -5.47 5.04
C GLU A 136 -4.67 -4.43 5.44
N VAL A 137 -5.10 -3.35 6.09
CA VAL A 137 -4.22 -2.29 6.59
C VAL A 137 -4.25 -2.29 8.10
N ILE A 138 -3.15 -2.66 8.73
CA ILE A 138 -2.93 -2.59 10.16
C ILE A 138 -2.24 -1.26 10.45
N LYS A 139 -2.90 -0.39 11.19
CA LYS A 139 -2.45 0.98 11.44
C LYS A 139 -1.74 1.10 12.78
N GLY A 140 -0.64 1.89 12.80
CA GLY A 140 0.22 2.01 13.96
C GLY A 140 1.17 0.81 14.15
N PRO A 141 2.02 0.83 15.21
CA PRO A 141 3.06 -0.17 15.37
C PRO A 141 2.53 -1.61 15.44
N ALA A 142 2.91 -2.41 14.46
CA ALA A 142 2.61 -3.85 14.38
C ALA A 142 3.86 -4.72 14.64
N SER A 143 4.89 -4.11 15.22
CA SER A 143 6.23 -4.70 15.36
C SER A 143 6.25 -6.00 16.19
N SER A 144 5.28 -6.20 17.07
CA SER A 144 5.18 -7.43 17.89
C SER A 144 5.06 -8.72 17.06
N LEU A 145 4.59 -8.66 15.81
CA LEU A 145 4.45 -9.83 14.91
C LEU A 145 5.05 -9.63 13.52
N TYR A 146 5.29 -8.37 13.11
CA TYR A 146 5.73 -8.06 11.75
C TYR A 146 7.11 -7.41 11.68
N GLY A 147 7.79 -7.28 12.83
CA GLY A 147 9.14 -6.71 12.89
C GLY A 147 9.15 -5.19 12.68
N ALA A 148 10.22 -4.68 12.11
CA ALA A 148 10.46 -3.26 11.96
C ALA A 148 9.38 -2.55 11.12
N GLY A 149 8.86 -1.43 11.66
CA GLY A 149 7.88 -0.58 11.01
C GLY A 149 6.97 0.13 12.02
N THR A 150 7.14 1.44 12.21
CA THR A 150 6.31 2.23 13.15
C THR A 150 4.98 2.68 12.53
N GLY A 151 4.86 2.69 11.20
CA GLY A 151 3.63 3.05 10.49
C GLY A 151 2.57 1.94 10.51
N GLY A 152 3.01 0.68 10.48
CA GLY A 152 2.09 -0.46 10.48
C GLY A 152 2.45 -1.55 9.46
N ALA A 153 1.43 -2.33 9.07
CA ALA A 153 1.59 -3.36 8.06
C ALA A 153 0.44 -3.37 7.06
N VAL A 154 0.73 -3.80 5.84
CA VAL A 154 -0.25 -4.02 4.77
C VAL A 154 -0.15 -5.45 4.28
N ILE A 155 -1.27 -6.16 4.27
CA ILE A 155 -1.35 -7.54 3.79
C ILE A 155 -2.22 -7.56 2.54
N LEU A 156 -1.60 -7.88 1.40
CA LEU A 156 -2.26 -7.98 0.10
C LEU A 156 -2.56 -9.45 -0.18
N LYS A 157 -3.75 -9.72 -0.69
CA LYS A 157 -4.17 -11.06 -1.11
C LYS A 157 -4.66 -11.05 -2.54
N SER A 158 -4.24 -12.02 -3.30
CA SER A 158 -4.59 -12.18 -4.72
C SER A 158 -5.61 -13.28 -4.96
N MET A 159 -5.51 -14.39 -4.23
CA MET A 159 -6.45 -15.50 -4.41
C MET A 159 -7.84 -15.15 -3.87
N PRO A 160 -8.92 -15.40 -4.65
CA PRO A 160 -10.28 -15.19 -4.21
C PRO A 160 -10.67 -16.19 -3.11
N THR A 161 -11.64 -15.81 -2.29
CA THR A 161 -12.19 -16.70 -1.26
C THR A 161 -13.06 -17.82 -1.85
N SER A 162 -13.73 -17.53 -2.95
CA SER A 162 -14.50 -18.52 -3.74
C SER A 162 -13.77 -18.77 -5.05
N TRP A 163 -13.44 -20.04 -5.32
CA TRP A 163 -12.76 -20.45 -6.54
C TRP A 163 -13.74 -20.90 -7.62
N ARG A 164 -13.57 -20.38 -8.82
CA ARG A 164 -14.26 -20.84 -10.01
C ARG A 164 -13.32 -20.71 -11.22
N PRO A 165 -13.13 -21.77 -12.00
CA PRO A 165 -12.38 -21.70 -13.26
C PRO A 165 -12.97 -20.63 -14.18
N ASN A 166 -12.11 -19.79 -14.75
CA ASN A 166 -12.52 -18.74 -15.66
C ASN A 166 -11.37 -18.20 -16.51
N ALA A 167 -11.70 -17.62 -17.64
CA ALA A 167 -10.83 -16.76 -18.42
C ALA A 167 -11.40 -15.34 -18.43
N SER A 168 -10.56 -14.33 -18.27
CA SER A 168 -11.02 -12.94 -18.29
C SER A 168 -10.08 -12.03 -19.09
N VAL A 169 -10.67 -11.02 -19.71
CA VAL A 169 -9.98 -9.93 -20.39
C VAL A 169 -10.59 -8.63 -19.92
N ASN A 170 -9.75 -7.71 -19.45
CA ASN A 170 -10.14 -6.38 -19.01
C ASN A 170 -9.38 -5.35 -19.83
N TYR A 171 -10.08 -4.38 -20.39
CA TYR A 171 -9.51 -3.23 -21.06
C TYR A 171 -9.98 -1.94 -20.38
N VAL A 172 -9.05 -1.03 -20.14
CA VAL A 172 -9.32 0.33 -19.65
C VAL A 172 -8.57 1.31 -20.55
N GLY A 173 -9.28 2.33 -21.05
CA GLY A 173 -8.70 3.45 -21.75
C GLY A 173 -9.12 4.76 -21.09
N GLY A 174 -8.34 5.84 -21.27
CA GLY A 174 -8.66 7.11 -20.64
C GLY A 174 -7.82 8.28 -21.13
N SER A 175 -7.99 9.41 -20.44
CA SER A 175 -7.22 10.63 -20.68
C SER A 175 -5.72 10.39 -20.60
N PHE A 176 -4.93 11.23 -21.25
CA PHE A 176 -3.45 11.19 -21.25
C PHE A 176 -2.88 9.88 -21.80
N GLY A 177 -3.51 9.33 -22.85
CA GLY A 177 -3.07 8.08 -23.47
C GLY A 177 -3.15 6.84 -22.56
N LEU A 178 -3.92 6.89 -21.46
CA LEU A 178 -4.08 5.75 -20.57
C LEU A 178 -4.65 4.55 -21.32
N GLN A 179 -3.93 3.43 -21.26
CA GLN A 179 -4.35 2.14 -21.78
C GLN A 179 -3.90 1.05 -20.81
N MET A 180 -4.81 0.13 -20.46
CA MET A 180 -4.50 -1.07 -19.70
C MET A 180 -5.22 -2.27 -20.30
N ILE A 181 -4.47 -3.34 -20.52
CA ILE A 181 -5.03 -4.66 -20.84
C ILE A 181 -4.59 -5.62 -19.74
N ASN A 182 -5.53 -6.28 -19.11
CA ASN A 182 -5.27 -7.35 -18.18
C ASN A 182 -5.97 -8.62 -18.67
N THR A 183 -5.23 -9.70 -18.77
CA THR A 183 -5.76 -11.02 -19.10
C THR A 183 -5.45 -11.98 -17.95
N SER A 184 -6.38 -12.84 -17.61
CA SER A 184 -6.15 -13.89 -16.63
C SER A 184 -6.84 -15.19 -17.00
N LEU A 185 -6.23 -16.31 -16.62
CA LEU A 185 -6.76 -17.64 -16.75
C LEU A 185 -6.67 -18.33 -15.39
N GLN A 186 -7.81 -18.78 -14.90
CA GLN A 186 -7.94 -19.55 -13.67
C GLN A 186 -8.45 -20.93 -14.00
N TRP A 187 -7.74 -21.96 -13.57
CA TRP A 187 -8.13 -23.36 -13.81
C TRP A 187 -7.84 -24.23 -12.58
N GLY A 188 -8.45 -25.39 -12.56
CA GLY A 188 -8.29 -26.36 -11.48
C GLY A 188 -9.61 -26.65 -10.77
N ASN A 189 -9.50 -27.15 -9.56
CA ASN A 189 -10.60 -27.61 -8.73
C ASN A 189 -10.31 -27.32 -7.24
N ASP A 190 -11.07 -27.92 -6.33
CA ASP A 190 -10.89 -27.71 -4.88
C ASP A 190 -9.56 -28.25 -4.34
N GLN A 191 -8.88 -29.12 -5.05
CA GLN A 191 -7.57 -29.68 -4.66
C GLN A 191 -6.40 -28.93 -5.27
N SER A 192 -6.60 -28.33 -6.46
CA SER A 192 -5.52 -27.67 -7.20
C SER A 192 -6.11 -26.45 -7.93
N GLN A 193 -5.64 -25.26 -7.57
CA GLN A 193 -6.10 -23.97 -8.08
C GLN A 193 -4.91 -23.23 -8.69
N HIS A 194 -5.05 -22.75 -9.89
CA HIS A 194 -3.99 -22.06 -10.62
C HIS A 194 -4.53 -20.79 -11.26
N ASN A 195 -3.77 -19.73 -11.15
CA ASN A 195 -4.05 -18.44 -11.80
C ASN A 195 -2.79 -17.95 -12.51
N ILE A 196 -2.91 -17.65 -13.78
CA ILE A 196 -1.90 -16.96 -14.58
C ILE A 196 -2.47 -15.65 -15.05
N SER A 197 -1.70 -14.58 -15.02
CA SER A 197 -2.13 -13.29 -15.52
C SER A 197 -1.03 -12.52 -16.21
N TYR A 198 -1.41 -11.73 -17.19
CA TYR A 198 -0.57 -10.75 -17.84
C TYR A 198 -1.28 -9.40 -17.87
N THR A 199 -0.52 -8.34 -17.56
CA THR A 199 -1.01 -6.96 -17.63
C THR A 199 -0.02 -6.10 -18.39
N TYR A 200 -0.53 -5.33 -19.35
CA TYR A 200 0.14 -4.19 -19.93
C TYR A 200 -0.60 -2.92 -19.50
N GLN A 201 0.15 -1.90 -19.09
CA GLN A 201 -0.40 -0.57 -18.80
C GLN A 201 0.55 0.48 -19.38
N GLY A 202 -0.01 1.46 -20.07
CA GLY A 202 0.71 2.62 -20.61
C GLY A 202 -0.05 3.90 -20.37
N SER A 203 0.64 5.02 -20.28
CA SER A 203 0.10 6.37 -20.23
C SER A 203 1.16 7.37 -20.68
N ASP A 204 0.76 8.39 -21.48
CA ASP A 204 1.64 9.50 -21.83
C ASP A 204 1.88 10.45 -20.63
N GLY A 205 1.00 10.37 -19.62
CA GLY A 205 1.02 11.19 -18.42
C GLY A 205 0.46 12.60 -18.64
N TYR A 206 0.11 13.28 -17.53
CA TYR A 206 -0.45 14.64 -17.55
C TYR A 206 0.60 15.71 -17.79
N ARG A 207 1.80 15.52 -17.30
CA ARG A 207 2.91 16.47 -17.37
C ARG A 207 3.90 16.08 -18.45
N VAL A 208 4.62 17.07 -18.96
CA VAL A 208 5.83 16.80 -19.75
C VAL A 208 6.79 15.94 -18.92
N GLN A 209 7.42 14.95 -19.50
CA GLN A 209 8.32 13.99 -18.85
C GLN A 209 7.59 13.16 -17.76
N SER A 210 6.40 12.61 -18.09
CA SER A 210 5.63 11.76 -17.17
C SER A 210 5.01 10.51 -17.82
N GLU A 211 5.56 10.07 -18.94
CA GLU A 211 5.18 8.80 -19.59
C GLU A 211 5.44 7.61 -18.66
N MET A 212 4.59 6.58 -18.76
CA MET A 212 4.74 5.32 -18.04
C MET A 212 4.38 4.13 -18.93
N LYS A 213 5.15 3.06 -18.83
CA LYS A 213 4.86 1.74 -19.41
C LYS A 213 5.18 0.66 -18.40
N ARG A 214 4.27 -0.29 -18.24
CA ARG A 214 4.41 -1.40 -17.29
C ARG A 214 3.88 -2.68 -17.90
N LYS A 215 4.71 -3.74 -17.86
CA LYS A 215 4.33 -5.10 -18.22
C LYS A 215 4.52 -5.99 -17.01
N MET A 216 3.55 -6.81 -16.72
CA MET A 216 3.57 -7.66 -15.55
C MET A 216 3.04 -9.03 -15.91
N PHE A 217 3.75 -10.03 -15.45
CA PHE A 217 3.34 -11.42 -15.53
C PHE A 217 3.31 -11.99 -14.10
N SER A 218 2.28 -12.74 -13.75
CA SER A 218 2.23 -13.47 -12.49
C SER A 218 1.61 -14.84 -12.66
N TYR A 219 2.10 -15.76 -11.85
CA TYR A 219 1.52 -17.08 -11.66
C TYR A 219 1.31 -17.32 -10.17
N GLU A 220 0.18 -17.89 -9.84
CA GLU A 220 -0.18 -18.31 -8.50
C GLU A 220 -0.78 -19.70 -8.55
N GLY A 221 -0.25 -20.60 -7.74
CA GLY A 221 -0.72 -21.95 -7.61
C GLY A 221 -1.00 -22.29 -6.15
N LYS A 222 -2.11 -23.01 -5.92
CA LYS A 222 -2.48 -23.55 -4.63
C LYS A 222 -2.80 -25.02 -4.81
N VAL A 223 -2.12 -25.90 -4.06
CA VAL A 223 -2.29 -27.34 -4.14
C VAL A 223 -2.46 -27.92 -2.74
N LYS A 224 -3.53 -28.68 -2.53
CA LYS A 224 -3.75 -29.45 -1.31
C LYS A 224 -3.17 -30.86 -1.48
N ALA A 225 -2.12 -31.18 -0.74
CA ALA A 225 -1.52 -32.50 -0.70
C ALA A 225 -2.15 -33.31 0.44
N GLY A 226 -3.30 -33.90 0.16
CA GLY A 226 -4.12 -34.60 1.15
C GLY A 226 -4.96 -33.61 2.00
N THR A 227 -5.24 -34.01 3.25
CA THR A 227 -6.16 -33.24 4.15
C THR A 227 -5.44 -32.29 5.10
N LYS A 228 -4.11 -32.39 5.18
CA LYS A 228 -3.29 -31.66 6.17
C LYS A 228 -2.32 -30.67 5.57
N ASP A 229 -2.12 -30.69 4.29
CA ASP A 229 -1.03 -29.98 3.64
C ASP A 229 -1.57 -29.13 2.50
N GLU A 230 -1.28 -27.82 2.53
CA GLU A 230 -1.62 -26.87 1.49
C GLU A 230 -0.36 -26.11 1.08
N LEU A 231 0.05 -26.29 -0.17
CA LEU A 231 1.17 -25.61 -0.78
C LEU A 231 0.67 -24.48 -1.66
N ASN A 232 1.19 -23.26 -1.45
CA ASN A 232 0.97 -22.11 -2.31
C ASN A 232 2.30 -21.73 -2.97
N VAL A 233 2.28 -21.49 -4.28
CA VAL A 233 3.42 -21.06 -5.08
C VAL A 233 3.09 -19.74 -5.74
N PHE A 234 4.03 -18.83 -5.73
CA PHE A 234 3.88 -17.50 -6.32
C PHE A 234 5.10 -17.18 -7.18
N PHE A 235 4.84 -16.56 -8.33
CA PHE A 235 5.84 -16.05 -9.25
C PHE A 235 5.36 -14.72 -9.80
N LEU A 236 6.25 -13.74 -9.88
CA LEU A 236 6.01 -12.42 -10.46
C LEU A 236 7.23 -11.97 -11.26
N TYR A 237 6.98 -11.48 -12.47
CA TYR A 237 7.91 -10.69 -13.26
C TYR A 237 7.26 -9.35 -13.61
N GLY A 238 7.98 -8.25 -13.43
CA GLY A 238 7.56 -6.91 -13.78
C GLY A 238 8.66 -6.16 -14.52
N ASP A 239 8.28 -5.52 -15.63
CA ASP A 239 9.09 -4.58 -16.41
C ASP A 239 8.38 -3.24 -16.39
N LEU A 240 8.99 -2.24 -15.75
CA LEU A 240 8.45 -0.91 -15.52
C LEU A 240 9.40 0.17 -16.02
N TYR A 241 8.86 1.05 -16.81
CA TYR A 241 9.46 2.32 -17.20
C TYR A 241 8.54 3.46 -16.80
N TYR A 242 9.07 4.51 -16.17
CA TYR A 242 8.34 5.77 -16.03
C TYR A 242 9.28 6.96 -15.95
N GLN A 243 8.83 8.06 -16.53
CA GLN A 243 9.52 9.35 -16.49
C GLN A 243 9.24 10.10 -15.19
N THR A 244 10.19 10.94 -14.78
CA THR A 244 10.10 11.72 -13.54
C THR A 244 10.17 13.22 -13.84
N PRO A 245 9.03 13.92 -13.89
CA PRO A 245 8.98 15.35 -14.25
C PRO A 245 9.63 16.26 -13.20
N GLY A 246 9.81 15.78 -11.97
CA GLY A 246 10.34 16.57 -10.85
C GLY A 246 9.34 17.57 -10.27
N GLY A 247 9.57 17.99 -9.02
CA GLY A 247 8.73 18.95 -8.32
C GLY A 247 8.83 20.38 -8.91
N LEU A 248 7.73 21.12 -8.84
CA LEU A 248 7.61 22.54 -9.21
C LEU A 248 7.60 23.42 -7.96
N ASN A 249 8.11 24.63 -8.05
CA ASN A 249 7.84 25.65 -7.05
C ASN A 249 6.44 26.27 -7.27
N LYS A 250 5.97 27.08 -6.30
CA LYS A 250 4.63 27.66 -6.33
C LYS A 250 4.34 28.44 -7.60
N THR A 251 5.27 29.29 -8.04
CA THR A 251 5.12 30.11 -9.26
C THR A 251 5.00 29.24 -10.52
N GLN A 252 5.85 28.23 -10.67
CA GLN A 252 5.80 27.31 -11.81
C GLN A 252 4.48 26.53 -11.83
N TYR A 253 4.06 26.03 -10.65
CA TYR A 253 2.83 25.29 -10.47
C TYR A 253 1.58 26.12 -10.81
N ASP A 254 1.55 27.38 -10.38
CA ASP A 254 0.41 28.27 -10.64
C ASP A 254 0.33 28.71 -12.10
N ASN A 255 1.49 29.00 -12.73
CA ASN A 255 1.52 29.48 -14.10
C ASN A 255 1.23 28.37 -15.12
N ASN A 256 1.89 27.22 -14.99
CA ASN A 256 1.67 26.07 -15.85
C ASN A 256 1.97 24.75 -15.14
N PRO A 257 0.96 24.04 -14.63
CA PRO A 257 1.14 22.79 -13.88
C PRO A 257 1.62 21.62 -14.74
N THR A 258 1.55 21.72 -16.08
CA THR A 258 1.93 20.61 -16.97
C THR A 258 3.42 20.54 -17.27
N VAL A 259 4.21 21.58 -16.98
CA VAL A 259 5.64 21.59 -17.27
C VAL A 259 6.42 20.60 -16.40
N ALA A 260 7.50 20.08 -16.95
CA ALA A 260 8.53 19.40 -16.17
C ALA A 260 9.40 20.43 -15.41
N ARG A 261 10.10 19.98 -14.37
CA ARG A 261 11.07 20.80 -13.65
C ARG A 261 12.08 21.40 -14.62
N PRO A 262 12.18 22.75 -14.73
CA PRO A 262 13.17 23.41 -15.57
C PRO A 262 14.58 23.33 -14.98
N ALA A 263 15.58 23.62 -15.79
CA ALA A 263 16.96 23.79 -15.35
C ALA A 263 17.10 24.88 -14.27
N ALA A 264 18.06 24.73 -13.37
CA ALA A 264 18.35 25.69 -12.32
C ALA A 264 19.83 25.64 -11.90
N GLY A 265 20.50 26.77 -11.99
CA GLY A 265 21.94 26.85 -11.77
C GLY A 265 22.69 25.90 -12.70
N ILE A 266 23.53 25.06 -12.15
CA ILE A 266 24.33 24.05 -12.89
C ILE A 266 23.54 22.76 -13.21
N PHE A 267 22.31 22.60 -12.69
CA PHE A 267 21.54 21.38 -12.88
C PHE A 267 20.62 21.49 -14.08
N PRO A 268 20.59 20.48 -14.96
CA PRO A 268 19.69 20.44 -16.12
C PRO A 268 18.23 20.35 -15.66
N GLY A 269 17.30 20.62 -16.57
CA GLY A 269 15.88 20.31 -16.41
C GLY A 269 15.63 18.80 -16.51
N ALA A 270 14.44 18.38 -16.08
CA ALA A 270 14.08 16.95 -16.11
C ALA A 270 14.07 16.37 -17.53
N VAL A 271 13.61 17.15 -18.53
CA VAL A 271 13.61 16.74 -19.94
C VAL A 271 15.04 16.60 -20.47
N GLN A 272 15.92 17.58 -20.20
CA GLN A 272 17.30 17.54 -20.64
C GLN A 272 18.08 16.39 -19.99
N ALA A 273 17.79 16.09 -18.72
CA ALA A 273 18.40 14.98 -18.01
C ALA A 273 17.83 13.61 -18.44
N GLN A 274 16.77 13.56 -19.25
CA GLN A 274 16.00 12.35 -19.55
C GLN A 274 15.59 11.61 -18.30
N ALA A 275 15.13 12.37 -17.27
CA ALA A 275 14.90 11.83 -15.93
C ALA A 275 13.80 10.77 -15.95
N ALA A 276 14.15 9.54 -15.54
CA ALA A 276 13.26 8.38 -15.61
C ALA A 276 13.68 7.29 -14.60
N ILE A 277 12.85 6.28 -14.46
CA ILE A 277 13.15 5.02 -13.77
C ILE A 277 12.87 3.87 -14.74
N TYR A 278 13.83 2.99 -14.90
CA TYR A 278 13.70 1.68 -15.49
C TYR A 278 13.86 0.66 -14.38
N GLN A 279 12.91 -0.26 -14.25
CA GLN A 279 12.93 -1.22 -13.16
C GLN A 279 12.41 -2.57 -13.63
N GLU A 280 13.24 -3.58 -13.49
CA GLU A 280 12.86 -4.97 -13.69
C GLU A 280 12.86 -5.70 -12.34
N THR A 281 11.84 -6.47 -12.07
CA THR A 281 11.73 -7.24 -10.83
C THR A 281 11.27 -8.66 -11.12
N PHE A 282 11.97 -9.59 -10.51
CA PHE A 282 11.63 -10.99 -10.46
C PHE A 282 11.43 -11.38 -8.99
N LEU A 283 10.33 -12.04 -8.68
CA LEU A 283 10.07 -12.58 -7.35
C LEU A 283 9.45 -13.96 -7.49
N ALA A 284 9.99 -14.92 -6.76
CA ALA A 284 9.42 -16.25 -6.62
C ALA A 284 9.37 -16.65 -5.15
N GLY A 285 8.32 -17.33 -4.76
CA GLY A 285 8.17 -17.80 -3.41
C GLY A 285 7.15 -18.91 -3.30
N PHE A 286 7.22 -19.62 -2.19
CA PHE A 286 6.21 -20.58 -1.82
C PHE A 286 5.87 -20.49 -0.35
N SER A 287 4.68 -20.91 0.02
CA SER A 287 4.29 -21.10 1.41
C SER A 287 3.60 -22.44 1.56
N ASN A 288 3.94 -23.12 2.63
CA ASN A 288 3.31 -24.38 3.03
C ASN A 288 2.53 -24.18 4.31
N GLU A 289 1.26 -24.57 4.32
CA GLU A 289 0.44 -24.63 5.50
C GLU A 289 0.21 -26.09 5.87
N TYR A 290 0.74 -26.52 7.03
CA TYR A 290 0.67 -27.92 7.48
C TYR A 290 -0.08 -28.03 8.80
N GLN A 291 -1.13 -28.84 8.81
CA GLN A 291 -1.95 -29.12 9.98
C GLN A 291 -1.41 -30.38 10.70
N PHE A 292 -0.57 -30.20 11.73
CA PHE A 292 -0.02 -31.32 12.51
C PHE A 292 -1.13 -32.08 13.26
N THR A 293 -1.99 -31.32 13.95
CA THR A 293 -3.15 -31.83 14.67
C THR A 293 -4.33 -30.87 14.49
N SER A 294 -5.51 -31.20 14.96
CA SER A 294 -6.65 -30.26 14.95
C SER A 294 -6.38 -28.96 15.71
N ARG A 295 -5.34 -28.91 16.54
CA ARG A 295 -4.98 -27.76 17.39
C ARG A 295 -3.68 -27.06 16.98
N LEU A 296 -2.79 -27.74 16.29
CA LEU A 296 -1.46 -27.23 15.94
C LEU A 296 -1.29 -27.17 14.42
N LYS A 297 -1.03 -25.96 13.93
CA LYS A 297 -0.76 -25.64 12.53
C LYS A 297 0.58 -24.93 12.41
N ASN A 298 1.29 -25.17 11.31
CA ASN A 298 2.44 -24.39 10.88
C ASN A 298 2.16 -23.76 9.51
N THR A 299 2.62 -22.54 9.33
CA THR A 299 2.70 -21.88 8.02
C THR A 299 4.13 -21.43 7.82
N THR A 300 4.82 -21.97 6.82
CA THR A 300 6.19 -21.59 6.48
C THR A 300 6.25 -21.09 5.06
N SER A 301 6.85 -19.92 4.86
CA SER A 301 7.09 -19.32 3.54
C SER A 301 8.57 -19.09 3.31
N LEU A 302 9.02 -19.29 2.06
CA LEU A 302 10.35 -18.95 1.56
C LEU A 302 10.21 -18.20 0.25
N TYR A 303 11.12 -17.27 0.01
CA TYR A 303 11.12 -16.48 -1.22
C TYR A 303 12.52 -16.02 -1.61
N GLY A 304 12.67 -15.73 -2.90
CA GLY A 304 13.80 -15.02 -3.46
C GLY A 304 13.33 -13.98 -4.47
N ALA A 305 14.01 -12.86 -4.52
CA ALA A 305 13.71 -11.78 -5.44
C ALA A 305 14.99 -11.15 -5.98
N PHE A 306 14.86 -10.55 -7.15
CA PHE A 306 15.92 -9.77 -7.79
C PHE A 306 15.28 -8.53 -8.42
N THR A 307 15.80 -7.37 -8.08
CA THR A 307 15.36 -6.10 -8.67
C THR A 307 16.57 -5.42 -9.30
N GLN A 308 16.42 -4.98 -10.53
CA GLN A 308 17.37 -4.12 -11.24
C GLN A 308 16.72 -2.76 -11.46
N VAL A 309 17.46 -1.69 -11.18
CA VAL A 309 16.99 -0.32 -11.35
C VAL A 309 18.04 0.49 -12.10
N GLU A 310 17.62 1.22 -13.13
CA GLU A 310 18.37 2.31 -13.74
C GLU A 310 17.60 3.62 -13.55
N ASN A 311 18.28 4.64 -13.03
CA ASN A 311 17.68 5.91 -12.67
C ASN A 311 18.53 7.07 -13.20
N PRO A 312 18.37 7.46 -14.48
CA PRO A 312 18.83 8.77 -14.94
C PRO A 312 18.06 9.87 -14.19
N ALA A 313 18.72 10.51 -13.26
CA ALA A 313 18.18 11.62 -12.49
C ALA A 313 18.83 12.94 -12.91
N ILE A 314 18.29 14.07 -12.44
CA ILE A 314 18.78 15.42 -12.78
C ILE A 314 20.26 15.60 -12.35
N ARG A 315 20.72 14.88 -11.33
CA ARG A 315 22.05 15.04 -10.77
C ARG A 315 23.04 13.98 -11.21
N ASN A 316 22.58 12.74 -11.34
CA ASN A 316 23.41 11.58 -11.58
C ASN A 316 22.60 10.49 -12.29
N PHE A 317 23.28 9.42 -12.67
CA PHE A 317 22.68 8.20 -13.18
C PHE A 317 23.02 7.06 -12.21
N GLU A 318 22.00 6.51 -11.59
CA GLU A 318 22.19 5.40 -10.63
C GLU A 318 21.81 4.06 -11.28
N LYS A 319 22.65 3.04 -11.08
CA LYS A 319 22.35 1.64 -11.41
C LYS A 319 22.39 0.81 -10.16
N ARG A 320 21.33 0.03 -9.92
CA ARG A 320 21.23 -0.84 -8.76
C ARG A 320 20.88 -2.26 -9.16
N ASN A 321 21.51 -3.23 -8.50
CA ASN A 321 21.16 -4.64 -8.55
C ASN A 321 20.90 -5.09 -7.11
N GLU A 322 19.70 -5.58 -6.83
CA GLU A 322 19.20 -5.81 -5.48
C GLU A 322 18.65 -7.24 -5.31
N PRO A 323 19.50 -8.30 -5.36
CA PRO A 323 19.07 -9.64 -4.96
C PRO A 323 18.77 -9.70 -3.47
N HIS A 324 17.66 -10.31 -3.11
CA HIS A 324 17.31 -10.56 -1.73
C HIS A 324 16.45 -11.81 -1.58
N GLY A 325 16.40 -12.35 -0.38
CA GLY A 325 15.57 -13.50 -0.08
C GLY A 325 15.38 -13.68 1.41
N GLY A 326 14.49 -14.58 1.75
CA GLY A 326 14.17 -14.81 3.14
C GLY A 326 13.07 -15.84 3.34
N GLY A 327 12.63 -15.92 4.58
CA GLY A 327 11.53 -16.80 4.95
C GLY A 327 10.91 -16.41 6.29
N ARG A 328 9.69 -16.88 6.46
CA ARG A 328 8.88 -16.70 7.67
C ARG A 328 8.27 -18.05 8.06
N THR A 329 8.31 -18.39 9.34
CA THR A 329 7.60 -19.55 9.87
C THR A 329 6.74 -19.15 11.06
N VAL A 330 5.52 -19.67 11.11
CA VAL A 330 4.51 -19.37 12.13
C VAL A 330 3.90 -20.68 12.60
N PHE A 331 3.98 -20.94 13.89
CA PHE A 331 3.24 -22.01 14.55
C PHE A 331 2.05 -21.40 15.30
N SER A 332 0.87 -21.92 15.04
CA SER A 332 -0.38 -21.52 15.67
C SER A 332 -0.97 -22.69 16.44
N TYR A 333 -1.19 -22.50 17.73
CA TYR A 333 -1.79 -23.50 18.60
C TYR A 333 -3.10 -22.96 19.19
N THR A 334 -4.18 -23.72 19.05
CA THR A 334 -5.50 -23.37 19.58
C THR A 334 -5.98 -24.45 20.54
N ALA A 335 -6.42 -24.06 21.73
CA ALA A 335 -6.96 -24.97 22.72
C ALA A 335 -8.21 -24.38 23.38
N ASP A 336 -9.18 -25.22 23.62
CA ASP A 336 -10.31 -24.92 24.48
C ASP A 336 -9.95 -25.35 25.91
N ILE A 337 -9.97 -24.43 26.86
CA ILE A 337 -9.66 -24.64 28.27
C ILE A 337 -10.90 -24.28 29.08
N ASN A 338 -11.66 -25.27 29.45
CA ASN A 338 -12.98 -25.12 30.09
C ASN A 338 -13.92 -24.26 29.20
N GLN A 339 -14.28 -23.05 29.68
CA GLN A 339 -15.14 -22.09 28.94
C GLN A 339 -14.33 -20.98 28.25
N SER A 340 -13.03 -21.15 28.10
CA SER A 340 -12.10 -20.20 27.53
C SER A 340 -11.44 -20.80 26.31
N LYS A 341 -11.06 -19.95 25.36
CA LYS A 341 -10.30 -20.31 24.15
C LYS A 341 -8.94 -19.65 24.20
N LEU A 342 -7.88 -20.46 24.15
CA LEU A 342 -6.49 -20.00 24.09
C LEU A 342 -5.98 -20.15 22.66
N ASN A 343 -5.41 -19.07 22.13
CA ASN A 343 -4.68 -19.05 20.88
C ASN A 343 -3.23 -18.63 21.16
N VAL A 344 -2.25 -19.42 20.74
CA VAL A 344 -0.82 -19.08 20.88
C VAL A 344 -0.18 -19.11 19.50
N VAL A 345 0.54 -18.06 19.17
CA VAL A 345 1.28 -17.92 17.92
C VAL A 345 2.75 -17.70 18.27
N VAL A 346 3.65 -18.49 17.68
CA VAL A 346 5.09 -18.37 17.85
C VAL A 346 5.74 -18.49 16.48
N GLY A 347 6.73 -17.65 16.19
CA GLY A 347 7.37 -17.72 14.89
C GLY A 347 8.62 -16.88 14.77
N GLY A 348 9.12 -16.82 13.55
CA GLY A 348 10.27 -15.99 13.20
C GLY A 348 10.29 -15.67 11.71
N GLU A 349 10.98 -14.60 11.39
CA GLU A 349 11.25 -14.16 10.03
C GLU A 349 12.72 -13.80 9.91
N LEU A 350 13.33 -14.16 8.78
CA LEU A 350 14.66 -13.72 8.45
C LEU A 350 14.70 -13.24 7.00
N GLN A 351 15.50 -12.22 6.74
CA GLN A 351 15.71 -11.66 5.41
C GLN A 351 17.19 -11.28 5.24
N LYS A 352 17.73 -11.59 4.07
CA LYS A 352 19.07 -11.18 3.66
C LYS A 352 18.98 -10.51 2.30
N GLY A 353 19.65 -9.37 2.15
CA GLY A 353 19.76 -8.64 0.90
C GLY A 353 21.20 -8.27 0.62
N PHE A 354 21.47 -8.09 -0.66
CA PHE A 354 22.66 -7.51 -1.20
C PHE A 354 22.24 -6.42 -2.18
N SER A 355 22.93 -5.29 -2.20
CA SER A 355 22.71 -4.24 -3.19
C SER A 355 24.05 -3.78 -3.72
N ASN A 356 24.26 -3.82 -5.04
CA ASN A 356 25.34 -3.11 -5.69
C ASN A 356 24.77 -1.82 -6.29
N ILE A 357 25.29 -0.68 -5.84
CA ILE A 357 24.81 0.66 -6.18
C ILE A 357 25.94 1.42 -6.85
N LYS A 358 25.81 1.64 -8.16
CA LYS A 358 26.76 2.41 -8.95
C LYS A 358 26.16 3.75 -9.34
N VAL A 359 26.86 4.82 -9.00
CA VAL A 359 26.46 6.19 -9.33
C VAL A 359 27.41 6.74 -10.39
N TYR A 360 26.86 7.21 -11.48
CA TYR A 360 27.57 7.81 -12.61
C TYR A 360 27.12 9.26 -12.80
N ARG A 361 27.91 10.03 -13.50
CA ARG A 361 27.44 11.29 -14.07
C ARG A 361 26.32 10.98 -15.09
N ASN A 362 25.21 11.71 -15.01
CA ASN A 362 24.17 11.64 -16.02
C ASN A 362 24.51 12.58 -17.21
N ASN A 363 24.66 12.01 -18.38
CA ASN A 363 24.83 12.74 -19.62
C ASN A 363 23.60 12.51 -20.51
N GLN A 364 22.55 13.32 -20.32
CA GLN A 364 21.31 13.28 -21.12
C GLN A 364 20.68 11.87 -21.18
N GLY A 365 20.58 11.20 -20.03
CA GLY A 365 20.01 9.87 -19.95
C GLY A 365 21.00 8.72 -20.15
N VAL A 366 22.28 9.01 -20.35
CA VAL A 366 23.34 8.01 -20.51
C VAL A 366 24.29 8.07 -19.31
N SER A 367 24.64 6.90 -18.76
CA SER A 367 25.65 6.78 -17.71
C SER A 367 27.03 7.07 -18.29
N ASP A 368 27.71 8.12 -17.78
CA ASP A 368 29.02 8.57 -18.21
C ASP A 368 30.10 8.08 -17.22
N SER A 369 30.80 8.98 -16.54
CA SER A 369 31.89 8.65 -15.63
C SER A 369 31.36 8.12 -14.28
N LEU A 370 31.96 7.04 -13.77
CA LEU A 370 31.65 6.46 -12.46
C LEU A 370 32.05 7.44 -11.35
N GLN A 371 31.13 7.73 -10.44
CA GLN A 371 31.34 8.55 -9.26
C GLN A 371 31.53 7.72 -8.00
N THR A 372 30.65 6.75 -7.76
CA THR A 372 30.77 5.80 -6.64
C THR A 372 30.32 4.40 -7.05
N ASP A 373 30.92 3.40 -6.43
CA ASP A 373 30.52 2.00 -6.50
C ASP A 373 30.47 1.46 -5.07
N ASP A 374 29.25 1.18 -4.61
CA ASP A 374 28.97 0.75 -3.25
C ASP A 374 28.30 -0.63 -3.26
N GLU A 375 28.82 -1.52 -2.43
CA GLU A 375 28.18 -2.80 -2.11
C GLU A 375 27.60 -2.74 -0.71
N VAL A 376 26.33 -3.13 -0.58
CA VAL A 376 25.61 -3.11 0.69
C VAL A 376 25.09 -4.49 1.01
N ASN A 377 25.54 -5.04 2.13
CA ASN A 377 25.03 -6.26 2.70
C ASN A 377 24.11 -5.92 3.88
N ASN A 378 22.90 -6.42 3.86
CA ASN A 378 21.96 -6.24 4.95
C ASN A 378 21.35 -7.57 5.37
N PHE A 379 21.18 -7.71 6.68
CA PHE A 379 20.61 -8.89 7.29
C PHE A 379 19.72 -8.49 8.45
N GLN A 380 18.47 -8.96 8.45
CA GLN A 380 17.53 -8.76 9.54
C GLN A 380 16.81 -10.06 9.89
N TYR A 381 16.53 -10.23 11.16
CA TYR A 381 15.66 -11.29 11.64
C TYR A 381 14.93 -10.87 12.90
N PHE A 382 13.80 -11.49 13.12
CA PHE A 382 13.08 -11.36 14.37
C PHE A 382 12.36 -12.67 14.74
N PHE A 383 12.22 -12.87 16.04
CA PHE A 383 11.38 -13.91 16.62
C PHE A 383 10.23 -13.25 17.33
N PHE A 384 9.06 -13.90 17.35
CA PHE A 384 7.87 -13.37 17.96
C PHE A 384 7.07 -14.45 18.66
N ALA A 385 6.34 -14.04 19.70
CA ALA A 385 5.34 -14.85 20.36
C ALA A 385 4.13 -13.99 20.75
N GLN A 386 2.94 -14.53 20.63
CA GLN A 386 1.69 -13.91 21.06
C GLN A 386 0.77 -14.96 21.63
N ALA A 387 0.12 -14.63 22.76
CA ALA A 387 -0.96 -15.39 23.34
C ALA A 387 -2.23 -14.56 23.38
N GLU A 388 -3.35 -15.18 23.06
CA GLU A 388 -4.67 -14.59 23.11
C GLU A 388 -5.60 -15.53 23.88
N LEU A 389 -6.26 -14.98 24.90
CA LEU A 389 -7.18 -15.71 25.77
C LEU A 389 -8.57 -15.08 25.68
N GLU A 390 -9.51 -15.81 25.10
CA GLU A 390 -10.93 -15.46 25.12
C GLU A 390 -11.59 -16.17 26.30
N VAL A 391 -12.21 -15.39 27.18
CA VAL A 391 -12.88 -15.94 28.40
C VAL A 391 -14.37 -15.64 28.34
N LYS A 392 -15.12 -16.36 29.20
CA LYS A 392 -16.56 -16.15 29.34
C LYS A 392 -16.92 -14.69 29.56
N GLY A 393 -18.05 -14.29 28.99
CA GLY A 393 -18.51 -12.89 29.04
C GLY A 393 -17.95 -11.99 27.96
N GLY A 394 -17.26 -12.55 26.95
CA GLY A 394 -16.84 -11.80 25.76
C GLY A 394 -15.60 -10.92 25.97
N TRP A 395 -14.72 -11.27 26.90
CA TRP A 395 -13.42 -10.64 27.07
C TRP A 395 -12.36 -11.37 26.26
N ILE A 396 -11.49 -10.62 25.57
CA ILE A 396 -10.35 -11.14 24.83
C ILE A 396 -9.10 -10.39 25.30
N PHE A 397 -8.16 -11.11 25.89
CA PHE A 397 -6.86 -10.61 26.34
C PHE A 397 -5.80 -11.03 25.33
N THR A 398 -4.96 -10.10 24.86
CA THR A 398 -3.85 -10.42 23.98
C THR A 398 -2.57 -9.85 24.56
N ALA A 399 -1.52 -10.66 24.60
CA ALA A 399 -0.17 -10.24 24.95
C ALA A 399 0.83 -10.88 23.98
N GLY A 400 1.76 -10.09 23.47
CA GLY A 400 2.79 -10.57 22.54
C GLY A 400 4.01 -9.67 22.54
N ALA A 401 5.09 -10.20 22.01
CA ALA A 401 6.32 -9.44 21.80
C ALA A 401 7.15 -10.04 20.67
N SER A 402 8.01 -9.22 20.09
CA SER A 402 9.08 -9.67 19.20
C SER A 402 10.45 -9.22 19.69
N LEU A 403 11.48 -10.01 19.38
CA LEU A 403 12.90 -9.67 19.53
C LEU A 403 13.50 -9.53 18.14
N ASN A 404 14.04 -8.35 17.83
CA ASN A 404 14.45 -7.95 16.49
C ASN A 404 15.92 -7.60 16.44
N LYS A 405 16.56 -7.91 15.30
CA LYS A 405 17.96 -7.56 15.03
C LYS A 405 18.14 -7.16 13.58
N SER A 406 18.92 -6.12 13.33
CA SER A 406 19.28 -5.64 12.01
C SER A 406 20.76 -5.25 11.94
N ASN A 407 21.45 -5.64 10.87
CA ASN A 407 22.84 -5.31 10.59
C ASN A 407 22.96 -4.86 9.14
N VAL A 408 23.78 -3.82 8.90
CA VAL A 408 24.11 -3.34 7.56
C VAL A 408 25.63 -3.16 7.47
N GLU A 409 26.19 -3.58 6.35
CA GLU A 409 27.61 -3.40 6.02
C GLU A 409 27.69 -2.74 4.64
N PHE A 410 28.42 -1.63 4.57
CA PHE A 410 28.72 -0.89 3.34
C PHE A 410 30.18 -1.09 2.98
N SER A 411 30.44 -1.41 1.72
CA SER A 411 31.77 -1.46 1.15
C SER A 411 31.85 -0.52 -0.05
N ARG A 412 32.54 0.62 0.09
CA ARG A 412 32.81 1.50 -1.04
C ARG A 412 33.97 0.98 -1.84
N VAL A 413 33.68 0.30 -2.95
CA VAL A 413 34.66 -0.34 -3.83
C VAL A 413 35.43 0.71 -4.63
N SER A 414 34.80 1.85 -4.94
CA SER A 414 35.41 2.95 -5.69
C SER A 414 36.47 3.77 -4.92
N SER A 415 36.60 3.58 -3.60
CA SER A 415 37.69 4.20 -2.83
C SER A 415 38.97 3.35 -2.84
N VAL A 416 40.11 4.00 -2.77
CA VAL A 416 41.42 3.32 -2.74
C VAL A 416 42.17 3.70 -1.46
N PRO A 417 42.37 2.78 -0.50
CA PRO A 417 41.82 1.42 -0.46
C PRO A 417 40.27 1.42 -0.28
N PRO A 418 39.59 0.30 -0.58
CA PRO A 418 38.15 0.17 -0.33
C PRO A 418 37.80 0.45 1.13
N THR A 419 36.72 1.22 1.34
CA THR A 419 36.30 1.61 2.69
C THR A 419 35.14 0.74 3.12
N ILE A 420 35.23 0.14 4.31
CA ILE A 420 34.18 -0.70 4.89
C ILE A 420 33.61 0.00 6.13
N GLN A 421 32.29 0.16 6.16
CA GLN A 421 31.54 0.70 7.30
C GLN A 421 30.46 -0.27 7.71
N LYS A 422 30.29 -0.49 9.02
CA LYS A 422 29.30 -1.43 9.57
C LYS A 422 28.42 -0.72 10.59
N ARG A 423 27.12 -0.99 10.50
CA ARG A 423 26.17 -0.57 11.53
C ARG A 423 25.41 -1.81 12.04
N LYS A 424 25.46 -2.00 13.35
CA LYS A 424 24.67 -3.01 14.06
C LYS A 424 23.70 -2.26 14.95
N TYR A 425 22.42 -2.48 14.73
CA TYR A 425 21.40 -1.95 15.63
C TYR A 425 21.26 -2.88 16.84
N SER A 426 20.99 -2.30 18.00
CA SER A 426 20.75 -3.05 19.23
C SER A 426 19.55 -4.00 19.09
N ASN A 427 19.50 -5.01 19.92
CA ASN A 427 18.35 -5.89 19.95
C ASN A 427 17.12 -5.10 20.46
N GLU A 428 16.08 -4.99 19.62
CA GLU A 428 14.86 -4.28 19.97
C GLU A 428 13.75 -5.24 20.36
N ILE A 429 13.17 -5.00 21.54
CA ILE A 429 11.99 -5.72 21.98
C ILE A 429 10.77 -4.85 21.72
N ALA A 430 9.79 -5.40 21.01
CA ALA A 430 8.54 -4.71 20.69
C ALA A 430 7.34 -5.44 21.32
N PRO A 431 6.97 -5.12 22.57
CA PRO A 431 5.82 -5.69 23.23
C PRO A 431 4.50 -5.07 22.73
N ARG A 432 3.42 -5.84 22.85
CA ARG A 432 2.04 -5.41 22.66
C ARG A 432 1.14 -6.10 23.69
N VAL A 433 0.26 -5.31 24.30
CA VAL A 433 -0.82 -5.82 25.15
C VAL A 433 -2.12 -5.17 24.71
N SER A 434 -3.18 -5.94 24.63
CA SER A 434 -4.51 -5.42 24.30
C SER A 434 -5.61 -6.18 25.02
N LEU A 435 -6.71 -5.46 25.22
CA LEU A 435 -7.93 -5.96 25.83
C LEU A 435 -9.11 -5.57 24.94
N LEU A 436 -9.95 -6.54 24.61
CA LEU A 436 -11.21 -6.32 23.93
C LEU A 436 -12.36 -6.85 24.79
N LYS A 437 -13.46 -6.12 24.81
CA LYS A 437 -14.73 -6.51 25.42
C LYS A 437 -15.84 -6.47 24.38
N LYS A 438 -16.47 -7.61 24.12
CA LYS A 438 -17.75 -7.66 23.42
C LYS A 438 -18.84 -7.19 24.39
N ILE A 439 -19.40 -5.99 24.13
CA ILE A 439 -20.48 -5.41 24.93
C ILE A 439 -21.79 -6.10 24.60
N THR A 440 -22.01 -6.34 23.29
CA THR A 440 -23.09 -7.17 22.74
C THR A 440 -22.51 -8.13 21.70
N ALA A 441 -23.34 -8.89 21.02
CA ALA A 441 -22.91 -9.71 19.87
C ALA A 441 -22.33 -8.85 18.75
N ASP A 442 -22.82 -7.61 18.61
CA ASP A 442 -22.58 -6.73 17.47
C ASP A 442 -21.75 -5.50 17.82
N VAL A 443 -21.33 -5.32 19.10
CA VAL A 443 -20.57 -4.14 19.55
C VAL A 443 -19.41 -4.57 20.43
N ALA A 444 -18.21 -4.10 20.11
CA ALA A 444 -17.01 -4.31 20.89
C ALA A 444 -16.25 -3.00 21.14
N VAL A 445 -15.57 -2.95 22.29
CA VAL A 445 -14.65 -1.90 22.68
C VAL A 445 -13.29 -2.53 22.94
N TYR A 446 -12.21 -1.88 22.53
CA TYR A 446 -10.85 -2.36 22.78
C TYR A 446 -9.90 -1.26 23.20
N ALA A 447 -8.88 -1.63 23.95
CA ALA A 447 -7.72 -0.79 24.25
C ALA A 447 -6.44 -1.56 23.95
N SER A 448 -5.39 -0.87 23.51
CA SER A 448 -4.08 -1.50 23.30
C SER A 448 -2.92 -0.54 23.59
N ILE A 449 -1.80 -1.14 23.99
CA ILE A 449 -0.51 -0.48 24.14
C ILE A 449 0.49 -1.31 23.34
N SER A 450 1.25 -0.65 22.45
CA SER A 450 2.25 -1.32 21.61
C SER A 450 3.50 -0.46 21.47
N LYS A 451 4.67 -1.09 21.50
CA LYS A 451 5.95 -0.47 21.13
C LYS A 451 6.24 -0.76 19.66
N GLY A 452 6.64 0.26 18.92
CA GLY A 452 7.16 0.14 17.56
C GLY A 452 8.60 0.63 17.49
N PHE A 453 9.32 0.12 16.50
CA PHE A 453 10.65 0.60 16.16
C PHE A 453 10.86 0.46 14.66
N SER A 454 11.80 1.27 14.12
CA SER A 454 12.17 1.17 12.70
C SER A 454 13.61 1.64 12.51
N PRO A 455 14.55 0.75 12.16
CA PRO A 455 15.90 1.17 11.81
C PRO A 455 15.88 1.98 10.51
N PRO A 456 16.91 2.79 10.24
CA PRO A 456 17.09 3.43 8.95
C PRO A 456 17.17 2.39 7.82
N THR A 457 16.55 2.71 6.70
CA THR A 457 16.64 1.92 5.45
C THR A 457 17.99 2.16 4.77
N ILE A 458 18.38 1.28 3.83
CA ILE A 458 19.60 1.47 3.02
C ILE A 458 19.60 2.85 2.36
N ALA A 459 18.47 3.28 1.79
CA ALA A 459 18.37 4.55 1.09
C ALA A 459 18.40 5.78 2.03
N GLU A 460 18.28 5.60 3.34
CA GLU A 460 18.48 6.66 4.35
C GLU A 460 19.94 6.68 4.82
N LEU A 461 20.56 5.52 4.93
CA LEU A 461 21.98 5.39 5.31
C LEU A 461 22.94 5.78 4.17
N LEU A 462 22.54 5.54 2.91
CA LEU A 462 23.25 5.93 1.70
C LEU A 462 22.31 6.75 0.80
N PRO A 463 22.08 8.01 1.13
CA PRO A 463 21.18 8.89 0.39
C PRO A 463 21.81 9.45 -0.89
N SER A 464 21.10 10.30 -1.62
CA SER A 464 21.54 10.86 -2.89
C SER A 464 22.77 11.81 -2.79
N THR A 465 23.20 12.16 -1.58
CA THR A 465 24.49 12.80 -1.34
C THR A 465 25.68 11.86 -1.55
N SER A 466 25.42 10.55 -1.68
CA SER A 466 26.44 9.48 -1.70
C SER A 466 27.35 9.42 -0.46
N VAL A 467 26.93 10.05 0.65
CA VAL A 467 27.63 9.99 1.94
C VAL A 467 26.97 8.94 2.81
N ILE A 468 27.75 7.92 3.22
CA ILE A 468 27.26 6.86 4.11
C ILE A 468 27.15 7.43 5.52
N ASN A 469 25.93 7.45 6.07
CA ASN A 469 25.65 7.94 7.42
C ASN A 469 25.29 6.78 8.35
N THR A 470 26.29 6.20 8.99
CA THR A 470 26.09 5.13 9.98
C THR A 470 25.75 5.63 11.39
N SER A 471 25.64 6.94 11.61
CA SER A 471 25.28 7.53 12.92
C SER A 471 23.78 7.60 13.15
N LEU A 472 22.96 7.38 12.12
CA LEU A 472 21.49 7.39 12.26
C LEU A 472 21.03 6.32 13.24
N GLU A 473 20.21 6.74 14.20
CA GLU A 473 19.57 5.86 15.18
C GLU A 473 18.21 5.37 14.66
N ALA A 474 17.79 4.20 15.17
CA ALA A 474 16.46 3.70 14.89
C ALA A 474 15.39 4.57 15.57
N GLU A 475 14.28 4.80 14.89
CA GLU A 475 13.08 5.35 15.52
C GLU A 475 12.49 4.31 16.47
N ASP A 476 12.04 4.75 17.65
CA ASP A 476 11.26 3.93 18.56
C ASP A 476 10.13 4.73 19.21
N GLY A 477 9.06 4.06 19.62
CA GLY A 477 7.96 4.77 20.25
C GLY A 477 6.90 3.88 20.82
N THR A 478 6.06 4.47 21.69
CA THR A 478 4.94 3.79 22.33
C THR A 478 3.63 4.39 21.86
N ASN A 479 2.73 3.52 21.43
CA ASN A 479 1.40 3.85 20.94
C ASN A 479 0.33 3.33 21.90
N TYR A 480 -0.61 4.21 22.24
CA TYR A 480 -1.81 3.92 23.05
C TYR A 480 -3.01 4.07 22.15
N GLU A 481 -3.95 3.13 22.22
CA GLU A 481 -5.15 3.14 21.39
C GLU A 481 -6.38 2.77 22.20
N LEU A 482 -7.49 3.40 21.81
CA LEU A 482 -8.82 3.07 22.28
C LEU A 482 -9.77 3.07 21.09
N GLY A 483 -10.49 1.97 20.90
CA GLY A 483 -11.41 1.82 19.79
C GLY A 483 -12.78 1.30 20.19
N VAL A 484 -13.78 1.67 19.42
CA VAL A 484 -15.14 1.12 19.49
C VAL A 484 -15.57 0.73 18.08
N ARG A 485 -16.17 -0.43 17.97
CA ARG A 485 -16.59 -0.99 16.69
C ARG A 485 -17.91 -1.72 16.85
N GLY A 486 -18.83 -1.54 15.90
CA GLY A 486 -20.11 -2.24 15.97
C GLY A 486 -20.99 -2.11 14.76
N SER A 487 -21.93 -3.04 14.68
CA SER A 487 -23.04 -3.05 13.73
C SER A 487 -24.34 -2.69 14.45
N PHE A 488 -25.19 -1.93 13.76
CA PHE A 488 -26.44 -1.41 14.29
C PHE A 488 -27.57 -1.57 13.25
N LEU A 489 -28.82 -1.50 13.74
CA LEU A 489 -30.03 -1.57 12.88
C LEU A 489 -30.05 -2.83 12.00
N ARG A 490 -29.80 -4.02 12.57
CA ARG A 490 -29.68 -5.30 11.86
C ARG A 490 -28.66 -5.24 10.73
N ASP A 491 -27.44 -4.84 11.09
CA ASP A 491 -26.27 -4.73 10.20
C ASP A 491 -26.38 -3.74 9.05
N LYS A 492 -27.36 -2.82 9.12
CA LYS A 492 -27.47 -1.75 8.12
C LYS A 492 -26.47 -0.62 8.34
N ILE A 493 -26.00 -0.42 9.57
CA ILE A 493 -25.00 0.61 9.90
C ILE A 493 -23.81 -0.07 10.59
N PHE A 494 -22.63 0.15 10.07
CA PHE A 494 -21.36 -0.24 10.69
C PHE A 494 -20.57 1.01 11.07
N ILE A 495 -20.03 1.05 12.28
CA ILE A 495 -19.22 2.14 12.83
C ILE A 495 -17.92 1.57 13.38
N ASP A 496 -16.79 2.17 13.04
CA ASP A 496 -15.47 1.90 13.61
C ASP A 496 -14.79 3.21 13.94
N ILE A 497 -14.54 3.48 15.21
CA ILE A 497 -13.88 4.69 15.70
C ILE A 497 -12.67 4.26 16.51
N ASN A 498 -11.53 4.85 16.20
CA ASN A 498 -10.28 4.63 16.92
C ASN A 498 -9.64 5.97 17.28
N ALA A 499 -9.27 6.14 18.54
CA ALA A 499 -8.43 7.23 19.01
C ALA A 499 -7.05 6.69 19.38
N PHE A 500 -6.00 7.43 19.04
CA PHE A 500 -4.62 7.00 19.31
C PHE A 500 -3.74 8.15 19.81
N HIS A 501 -2.70 7.77 20.54
CA HIS A 501 -1.61 8.63 20.98
C HIS A 501 -0.30 7.90 20.80
N PHE A 502 0.54 8.37 19.86
CA PHE A 502 1.85 7.80 19.58
C PHE A 502 2.95 8.81 19.91
N SER A 503 3.85 8.44 20.83
CA SER A 503 5.07 9.19 21.15
C SER A 503 6.24 8.48 20.45
N LEU A 504 6.86 9.15 19.49
CA LEU A 504 7.96 8.61 18.68
C LEU A 504 9.24 9.39 18.98
N ASN A 505 10.30 8.68 19.30
CA ASN A 505 11.64 9.21 19.55
C ASN A 505 12.55 8.96 18.35
N ASN A 506 13.65 9.69 18.27
CA ASN A 506 14.66 9.59 17.21
C ASN A 506 14.03 9.64 15.81
N THR A 507 12.99 10.45 15.66
CA THR A 507 12.24 10.55 14.39
C THR A 507 13.18 10.87 13.25
N LEU A 508 13.18 10.02 12.22
CA LEU A 508 13.98 10.23 11.01
C LEU A 508 13.27 11.24 10.11
N ALA A 509 13.97 12.27 9.72
CA ALA A 509 13.46 13.31 8.82
C ALA A 509 14.38 13.49 7.62
N GLN A 510 13.75 13.61 6.45
CA GLN A 510 14.46 13.97 5.23
C GLN A 510 14.85 15.43 5.24
N ARG A 511 16.06 15.70 4.78
CA ARG A 511 16.61 17.03 4.53
C ARG A 511 17.16 17.12 3.13
N ARG A 512 17.41 18.35 2.69
CA ARG A 512 18.12 18.60 1.44
C ARG A 512 19.25 19.59 1.69
N ASP A 513 20.41 19.28 1.13
CA ASP A 513 21.54 20.21 1.14
C ASP A 513 21.33 21.37 0.15
N ALA A 514 22.25 22.35 0.14
CA ALA A 514 22.17 23.50 -0.77
C ALA A 514 22.13 23.11 -2.27
N SER A 515 22.65 21.94 -2.60
CA SER A 515 22.61 21.37 -3.95
C SER A 515 21.30 20.66 -4.27
N GLY A 516 20.42 20.46 -3.27
CA GLY A 516 19.14 19.72 -3.37
C GLY A 516 19.30 18.21 -3.28
N ALA A 517 20.45 17.70 -2.83
CA ALA A 517 20.61 16.28 -2.53
C ALA A 517 19.94 15.91 -1.21
N ASP A 518 19.27 14.78 -1.19
CA ASP A 518 18.64 14.27 0.01
C ASP A 518 19.70 13.73 0.99
N TYR A 519 19.51 14.01 2.29
CA TYR A 519 20.15 13.36 3.40
C TYR A 519 19.15 13.19 4.54
N PHE A 520 19.52 12.44 5.58
CA PHE A 520 18.62 12.13 6.69
C PHE A 520 19.30 12.43 8.02
N GLU A 521 18.50 12.83 8.98
CA GLU A 521 18.92 13.06 10.37
C GLU A 521 17.82 12.63 11.35
N ASN A 522 18.20 12.37 12.59
CA ASN A 522 17.26 12.17 13.67
C ASN A 522 16.76 13.53 14.16
N ALA A 523 15.53 13.87 13.88
CA ALA A 523 14.88 15.15 14.19
C ALA A 523 14.20 15.16 15.58
N GLY A 524 14.83 14.56 16.59
CA GLY A 524 14.30 14.53 17.95
C GLY A 524 13.06 13.68 18.13
N SER A 525 12.05 14.17 18.84
CA SER A 525 10.81 13.43 19.14
C SER A 525 9.56 14.09 18.60
N THR A 526 8.56 13.26 18.30
CA THR A 526 7.24 13.71 17.82
C THR A 526 6.11 13.20 18.72
N ARG A 527 5.01 13.94 18.74
CA ARG A 527 3.77 13.55 19.38
C ARG A 527 2.66 13.51 18.33
N GLN A 528 2.10 12.34 18.14
CA GLN A 528 1.11 12.08 17.10
C GLN A 528 -0.20 11.63 17.78
N ARG A 529 -1.24 12.43 17.65
CA ARG A 529 -2.58 12.15 18.19
C ARG A 529 -3.59 12.20 17.08
N GLY A 530 -4.56 11.31 17.11
CA GLY A 530 -5.60 11.34 16.10
C GLY A 530 -6.83 10.55 16.48
N ILE A 531 -7.89 10.81 15.70
CA ILE A 531 -9.15 10.07 15.71
C ILE A 531 -9.44 9.66 14.28
N GLU A 532 -9.71 8.38 14.10
CA GLU A 532 -10.07 7.76 12.82
C GLU A 532 -11.48 7.22 12.94
N THR A 533 -12.36 7.61 12.03
CA THR A 533 -13.76 7.20 12.03
C THR A 533 -14.11 6.62 10.67
N ASN A 534 -14.79 5.48 10.65
CA ASN A 534 -15.36 4.89 9.47
C ASN A 534 -16.83 4.55 9.74
N VAL A 535 -17.73 5.03 8.89
CA VAL A 535 -19.16 4.77 8.96
C VAL A 535 -19.61 4.23 7.61
N ILE A 536 -20.30 3.10 7.62
CA ILE A 536 -20.93 2.50 6.45
C ILE A 536 -22.41 2.35 6.77
N TRP A 537 -23.26 2.87 5.87
CA TRP A 537 -24.70 2.73 5.94
C TRP A 537 -25.20 2.03 4.67
N GLN A 538 -25.90 0.92 4.86
CA GLN A 538 -26.43 0.11 3.76
C GLN A 538 -27.95 -0.10 3.96
N PRO A 539 -28.77 0.92 3.63
CA PRO A 539 -30.22 0.85 3.84
C PRO A 539 -30.91 -0.21 2.97
N LEU A 540 -30.39 -0.42 1.74
CA LEU A 540 -30.88 -1.43 0.82
C LEU A 540 -29.78 -2.45 0.56
N ARG A 541 -30.15 -3.73 0.65
CA ARG A 541 -29.25 -4.84 0.43
C ARG A 541 -30.02 -6.01 -0.16
N GLN A 542 -29.67 -6.44 -1.39
CA GLN A 542 -30.38 -7.47 -2.14
C GLN A 542 -31.90 -7.26 -2.14
N SER A 543 -32.32 -6.00 -2.32
CA SER A 543 -33.71 -5.61 -2.32
C SER A 543 -34.42 -6.16 -3.56
N GLU A 544 -35.71 -6.49 -3.42
CA GLU A 544 -36.55 -6.92 -4.56
C GLU A 544 -36.98 -5.77 -5.47
N HIS A 545 -36.75 -4.51 -5.06
CA HIS A 545 -37.04 -3.32 -5.85
C HIS A 545 -36.08 -3.14 -7.05
N VAL A 546 -36.36 -2.13 -7.88
CA VAL A 546 -35.49 -1.77 -9.02
C VAL A 546 -34.09 -1.45 -8.57
N ILE A 547 -33.95 -0.72 -7.46
CA ILE A 547 -32.65 -0.52 -6.78
C ILE A 547 -32.44 -1.69 -5.82
N THR A 548 -31.47 -2.53 -6.10
CA THR A 548 -31.15 -3.72 -5.29
C THR A 548 -30.28 -3.40 -4.12
N ASP A 549 -29.30 -2.52 -4.30
CA ASP A 549 -28.34 -2.16 -3.27
C ASP A 549 -28.10 -0.65 -3.25
N LEU A 550 -28.05 -0.11 -2.05
CA LEU A 550 -27.61 1.25 -1.77
C LEU A 550 -26.66 1.22 -0.59
N LYS A 551 -25.45 1.70 -0.78
CA LYS A 551 -24.43 1.82 0.26
C LYS A 551 -23.89 3.23 0.28
N VAL A 552 -23.79 3.80 1.46
CA VAL A 552 -23.13 5.08 1.75
C VAL A 552 -21.98 4.81 2.69
N PHE A 553 -20.83 5.44 2.46
CA PHE A 553 -19.70 5.34 3.40
C PHE A 553 -19.06 6.70 3.61
N ILE A 554 -18.55 6.92 4.81
CA ILE A 554 -17.77 8.10 5.20
C ILE A 554 -16.60 7.62 6.04
N SER A 555 -15.41 8.05 5.68
CA SER A 555 -14.17 7.89 6.41
C SER A 555 -13.64 9.27 6.78
N HIS A 556 -13.39 9.50 8.06
CA HIS A 556 -12.82 10.76 8.55
C HIS A 556 -11.59 10.49 9.38
N THR A 557 -10.57 11.29 9.16
CA THR A 557 -9.33 11.29 9.93
C THR A 557 -9.10 12.67 10.51
N TRP A 558 -8.85 12.75 11.80
CA TRP A 558 -8.31 13.93 12.46
C TRP A 558 -6.94 13.65 13.00
N HIS A 559 -5.95 14.51 12.67
CA HIS A 559 -4.57 14.42 13.12
C HIS A 559 -4.08 15.67 13.80
N HIS A 560 -3.44 15.52 14.95
CA HIS A 560 -2.70 16.56 15.64
C HIS A 560 -1.28 16.09 15.90
N PHE A 561 -0.42 16.22 14.87
CA PHE A 561 0.96 15.74 14.87
C PHE A 561 1.91 16.92 14.94
N ILE A 562 2.80 16.91 15.94
CA ILE A 562 3.75 18.00 16.20
C ILE A 562 5.13 17.42 16.56
N TYR A 563 6.16 18.19 16.31
CA TYR A 563 7.45 18.00 16.93
C TYR A 563 7.32 18.29 18.43
N LYS A 564 7.85 17.42 19.28
CA LYS A 564 7.84 17.58 20.72
C LYS A 564 9.13 18.25 21.17
N ASP A 565 10.28 17.70 20.77
CA ASP A 565 11.60 18.22 21.04
C ASP A 565 12.40 18.17 19.72
N TYR A 566 12.56 19.32 19.07
CA TYR A 566 13.31 19.38 17.83
C TYR A 566 14.00 20.74 17.66
N LYS A 567 15.33 20.70 17.55
CA LYS A 567 16.15 21.85 17.20
C LYS A 567 16.89 21.57 15.90
N GLN A 568 16.72 22.43 14.93
CA GLN A 568 17.47 22.39 13.68
C GLN A 568 18.57 23.45 13.74
N VAL A 569 19.82 23.02 13.92
CA VAL A 569 20.97 23.88 14.18
C VAL A 569 20.71 24.77 15.42
N THR A 570 20.31 26.03 15.22
CA THR A 570 19.99 26.99 16.30
C THR A 570 18.50 27.29 16.44
N THR A 571 17.67 26.83 15.46
CA THR A 571 16.24 27.13 15.43
C THR A 571 15.44 26.06 16.17
N ASP A 572 14.65 26.46 17.17
CA ASP A 572 13.73 25.56 17.86
C ASP A 572 12.44 25.42 17.06
N LEU A 573 12.15 24.22 16.63
CA LEU A 573 10.95 23.85 15.86
C LEU A 573 9.95 23.05 16.70
N SER A 574 10.17 22.95 18.00
CA SER A 574 9.25 22.30 18.93
C SER A 574 7.85 22.95 18.88
N GLY A 575 6.81 22.14 18.88
CA GLY A 575 5.42 22.59 18.72
C GLY A 575 4.97 22.82 17.28
N LYS A 576 5.85 22.85 16.28
CA LYS A 576 5.48 22.92 14.87
C LYS A 576 4.79 21.64 14.41
N LYS A 577 3.84 21.80 13.47
CA LYS A 577 3.14 20.65 12.83
C LYS A 577 4.09 19.85 11.97
N LEU A 578 3.92 18.53 11.95
CA LEU A 578 4.68 17.66 11.04
C LEU A 578 4.30 17.95 9.58
N PRO A 579 5.29 18.13 8.68
CA PRO A 579 5.01 18.27 7.26
C PRO A 579 4.41 17.00 6.66
N SER A 580 3.72 17.14 5.52
CA SER A 580 3.00 16.06 4.82
C SER A 580 1.78 15.49 5.56
N VAL A 581 1.32 16.10 6.65
CA VAL A 581 0.16 15.66 7.43
C VAL A 581 -0.95 16.70 7.36
N ALA A 582 -2.10 16.34 6.79
CA ALA A 582 -3.32 17.14 6.83
C ALA A 582 -4.00 16.97 8.19
N PRO A 583 -4.44 18.05 8.86
CA PRO A 583 -5.22 17.95 10.10
C PRO A 583 -6.52 17.16 9.92
N HIS A 584 -7.29 17.44 8.89
CA HIS A 584 -8.51 16.69 8.56
C HIS A 584 -8.43 16.12 7.15
N VAL A 585 -8.84 14.85 7.00
CA VAL A 585 -9.07 14.18 5.73
C VAL A 585 -10.43 13.52 5.78
N ILE A 586 -11.24 13.73 4.75
CA ILE A 586 -12.55 13.08 4.60
C ILE A 586 -12.59 12.36 3.27
N ALA A 587 -12.93 11.08 3.28
CA ALA A 587 -13.26 10.33 2.10
C ALA A 587 -14.67 9.74 2.25
N GLY A 588 -15.47 9.79 1.21
CA GLY A 588 -16.83 9.29 1.28
C GLY A 588 -17.41 9.02 -0.09
N GLY A 589 -18.61 8.48 -0.12
CA GLY A 589 -19.31 8.24 -1.36
C GLY A 589 -20.49 7.33 -1.20
N PHE A 590 -21.10 6.99 -2.33
CA PHE A 590 -22.19 6.03 -2.36
C PHE A 590 -22.13 5.12 -3.57
N ASP A 591 -22.68 3.94 -3.40
CA ASP A 591 -22.83 2.91 -4.41
C ASP A 591 -24.30 2.59 -4.58
N ILE A 592 -24.78 2.59 -5.82
CA ILE A 592 -26.12 2.17 -6.21
C ILE A 592 -25.98 1.04 -7.22
N THR A 593 -26.75 -0.03 -7.02
CA THR A 593 -26.88 -1.13 -8.00
C THR A 593 -28.35 -1.37 -8.28
N SER A 594 -28.67 -1.65 -9.53
CA SER A 594 -30.03 -1.92 -9.98
C SER A 594 -30.20 -3.34 -10.50
N ARG A 595 -31.44 -3.86 -10.45
CA ARG A 595 -31.81 -5.19 -10.94
C ARG A 595 -31.45 -5.44 -12.42
N PRO A 596 -31.61 -4.48 -13.35
CA PRO A 596 -31.18 -4.67 -14.74
C PRO A 596 -29.66 -4.82 -14.90
N GLY A 597 -28.87 -4.40 -13.88
CA GLY A 597 -27.41 -4.48 -13.90
C GLY A 597 -26.68 -3.13 -14.00
N PHE A 598 -27.39 -2.01 -14.02
CA PHE A 598 -26.76 -0.69 -13.95
C PHE A 598 -26.23 -0.44 -12.55
N TYR A 599 -25.05 0.19 -12.47
CA TYR A 599 -24.49 0.63 -11.20
C TYR A 599 -23.86 2.01 -11.30
N THR A 600 -23.81 2.70 -10.17
CA THR A 600 -23.18 4.02 -10.04
C THR A 600 -22.33 4.03 -8.78
N ASN A 601 -21.09 4.54 -8.87
CA ASN A 601 -20.22 4.80 -7.74
C ASN A 601 -19.86 6.29 -7.74
N ILE A 602 -20.11 6.99 -6.65
CA ILE A 602 -19.68 8.37 -6.45
C ILE A 602 -18.64 8.38 -5.34
N ASN A 603 -17.56 9.13 -5.55
CA ASN A 603 -16.45 9.24 -4.60
C ASN A 603 -16.13 10.71 -4.35
N TYR A 604 -16.06 11.09 -3.09
CA TYR A 604 -15.63 12.42 -2.64
C TYR A 604 -14.40 12.28 -1.76
N TYR A 605 -13.45 13.19 -1.94
CA TYR A 605 -12.24 13.28 -1.13
C TYR A 605 -11.95 14.73 -0.79
N TYR A 606 -11.65 15.01 0.48
CA TYR A 606 -11.24 16.32 0.99
C TYR A 606 -9.97 16.18 1.82
N SER A 607 -9.06 17.11 1.66
CA SER A 607 -7.85 17.27 2.49
C SER A 607 -7.69 18.71 2.94
N ASP A 608 -7.45 18.89 4.24
CA ASP A 608 -7.03 20.18 4.82
C ASP A 608 -5.68 20.64 4.25
N PRO A 609 -5.31 21.92 4.48
CA PRO A 609 -3.99 22.45 4.16
C PRO A 609 -2.87 21.63 4.80
N ILE A 610 -1.76 21.44 4.07
CA ILE A 610 -0.66 20.57 4.46
C ILE A 610 0.62 21.40 4.62
N PRO A 611 1.29 21.36 5.79
CA PRO A 611 2.63 21.94 5.93
C PRO A 611 3.63 21.24 5.03
N LEU A 612 4.47 21.99 4.33
CA LEU A 612 5.44 21.49 3.34
C LEU A 612 6.86 21.48 3.87
N ASN A 613 7.12 22.17 4.97
CA ASN A 613 8.42 22.17 5.64
C ASN A 613 8.26 22.17 7.17
N ASP A 614 9.33 21.86 7.86
CA ASP A 614 9.32 21.73 9.34
C ASP A 614 9.04 23.06 10.05
N ALA A 615 9.46 24.18 9.48
CA ALA A 615 9.19 25.52 10.02
C ALA A 615 7.72 25.96 9.85
N ASN A 616 6.93 25.23 9.03
CA ASN A 616 5.56 25.54 8.65
C ASN A 616 5.41 26.89 7.93
N THR A 617 6.43 27.35 7.23
CA THR A 617 6.41 28.59 6.44
C THR A 617 5.70 28.41 5.10
N ASP A 618 5.76 27.23 4.54
CA ASP A 618 5.13 26.86 3.28
C ASP A 618 4.01 25.86 3.54
N ILE A 619 2.84 26.13 2.97
CA ILE A 619 1.62 25.35 3.18
C ILE A 619 0.94 25.11 1.83
N ALA A 620 0.66 23.86 1.50
CA ALA A 620 -0.21 23.52 0.37
C ALA A 620 -1.67 23.78 0.75
N SER A 621 -2.44 24.35 -0.17
CA SER A 621 -3.86 24.65 0.03
C SER A 621 -4.69 23.37 0.22
N SER A 622 -5.81 23.48 0.90
CA SER A 622 -6.84 22.45 0.94
C SER A 622 -7.39 22.17 -0.46
N PHE A 623 -7.88 20.99 -0.66
CA PHE A 623 -8.52 20.60 -1.92
C PHE A 623 -9.64 19.58 -1.71
N ASN A 624 -10.57 19.54 -2.65
CA ASN A 624 -11.63 18.55 -2.71
C ASN A 624 -11.75 17.98 -4.11
N LEU A 625 -12.06 16.72 -4.19
CA LEU A 625 -12.21 15.97 -5.44
C LEU A 625 -13.56 15.26 -5.44
N LEU A 626 -14.21 15.26 -6.58
CA LEU A 626 -15.41 14.46 -6.83
C LEU A 626 -15.17 13.61 -8.06
N GLY A 627 -15.42 12.32 -7.94
CA GLY A 627 -15.37 11.36 -9.05
C GLY A 627 -16.67 10.58 -9.15
N ALA A 628 -17.02 10.19 -10.36
CA ALA A 628 -18.19 9.40 -10.65
C ALA A 628 -17.87 8.27 -11.63
N ARG A 629 -18.46 7.10 -11.41
CA ARG A 629 -18.42 5.95 -12.33
C ARG A 629 -19.84 5.45 -12.56
N LEU A 630 -20.21 5.28 -13.80
CA LEU A 630 -21.45 4.68 -14.24
C LEU A 630 -21.12 3.44 -15.06
N GLY A 631 -21.80 2.35 -14.82
CA GLY A 631 -21.57 1.12 -15.57
C GLY A 631 -22.77 0.20 -15.65
N TYR A 632 -22.58 -0.83 -16.46
CA TYR A 632 -23.54 -1.92 -16.64
C TYR A 632 -22.81 -3.24 -16.45
N ARG A 633 -23.31 -4.07 -15.53
CA ARG A 633 -22.70 -5.36 -15.17
C ARG A 633 -23.78 -6.42 -15.19
N LYS A 634 -23.60 -7.45 -16.00
CA LYS A 634 -24.54 -8.55 -16.08
C LYS A 634 -23.82 -9.88 -16.33
N THR A 635 -24.33 -10.92 -15.68
CA THR A 635 -23.94 -12.32 -15.94
C THR A 635 -25.02 -12.99 -16.74
N PHE A 636 -24.64 -13.61 -17.86
CA PHE A 636 -25.50 -14.33 -18.76
C PHE A 636 -25.28 -15.83 -18.56
N ASN A 637 -26.36 -16.59 -18.41
CA ASN A 637 -26.37 -18.05 -18.25
C ASN A 637 -25.39 -18.56 -17.18
N SER A 638 -25.12 -17.74 -16.15
CA SER A 638 -24.12 -18.05 -15.09
C SER A 638 -22.69 -18.35 -15.58
N ILE A 639 -22.40 -18.12 -16.86
CA ILE A 639 -21.15 -18.47 -17.52
C ILE A 639 -20.39 -17.23 -18.00
N PHE A 640 -21.09 -16.29 -18.64
CA PHE A 640 -20.47 -15.13 -19.27
C PHE A 640 -20.85 -13.85 -18.53
N ARG A 641 -19.85 -13.14 -17.99
CA ARG A 641 -20.05 -11.85 -17.32
C ARG A 641 -19.46 -10.72 -18.16
N LEU A 642 -20.27 -9.72 -18.41
CA LEU A 642 -19.92 -8.45 -19.03
C LEU A 642 -19.96 -7.34 -17.98
N ASP A 643 -18.95 -6.49 -17.96
CA ASP A 643 -18.93 -5.22 -17.20
C ASP A 643 -18.42 -4.13 -18.14
N VAL A 644 -19.21 -3.08 -18.34
CA VAL A 644 -18.83 -1.91 -19.15
C VAL A 644 -19.03 -0.67 -18.29
N PHE A 645 -18.07 0.25 -18.31
CA PHE A 645 -18.16 1.48 -17.52
C PHE A 645 -17.58 2.69 -18.21
N ALA A 646 -18.06 3.85 -17.80
CA ALA A 646 -17.44 5.15 -17.99
C ALA A 646 -17.25 5.83 -16.65
N ALA A 647 -16.17 6.56 -16.50
CA ALA A 647 -15.84 7.28 -15.28
C ALA A 647 -15.25 8.66 -15.58
N ILE A 648 -15.46 9.56 -14.63
CA ILE A 648 -14.94 10.92 -14.63
C ILE A 648 -14.34 11.19 -13.25
N ASP A 649 -13.10 11.64 -13.23
CA ASP A 649 -12.38 11.99 -12.02
C ASP A 649 -12.15 13.50 -11.96
N ASN A 650 -12.07 14.03 -10.73
CA ASN A 650 -11.89 15.46 -10.46
C ASN A 650 -12.92 16.35 -11.21
N ILE A 651 -14.21 16.05 -11.03
CA ILE A 651 -15.33 16.76 -11.68
C ILE A 651 -15.31 18.26 -11.37
N PHE A 652 -14.79 18.67 -10.21
CA PHE A 652 -14.67 20.08 -9.82
C PHE A 652 -13.52 20.81 -10.51
N ASP A 653 -12.73 20.11 -11.34
CA ASP A 653 -11.51 20.62 -11.98
C ASP A 653 -10.55 21.32 -10.99
N THR A 654 -10.52 20.77 -9.76
CA THR A 654 -9.70 21.30 -8.68
C THR A 654 -8.22 21.12 -8.99
N ARG A 655 -7.45 22.19 -8.86
CA ARG A 655 -5.99 22.14 -8.95
C ARG A 655 -5.40 21.65 -7.64
N TYR A 656 -4.69 20.51 -7.67
CA TYR A 656 -4.07 19.91 -6.50
C TYR A 656 -2.75 19.22 -6.86
N SER A 657 -2.02 18.77 -5.85
CA SER A 657 -0.78 18.00 -6.01
C SER A 657 -1.05 16.52 -5.75
N LEU A 658 -0.56 15.62 -6.63
CA LEU A 658 -0.61 14.17 -6.46
C LEU A 658 0.13 13.68 -5.22
N GLY A 659 1.11 14.46 -4.77
CA GLY A 659 1.89 14.31 -3.56
C GLY A 659 2.86 15.46 -3.45
N ASN A 660 3.03 15.99 -2.24
CA ASN A 660 3.95 17.09 -2.01
C ASN A 660 5.32 16.58 -1.57
N ASP A 661 6.38 17.14 -2.14
CA ASP A 661 7.71 17.01 -1.56
C ASP A 661 7.77 17.82 -0.27
N ILE A 662 8.53 17.35 0.70
CA ILE A 662 8.72 18.07 1.97
C ILE A 662 10.16 18.55 2.07
N ASN A 663 10.37 19.66 2.79
CA ASN A 663 11.68 20.29 2.97
C ASN A 663 12.43 20.46 1.62
N ALA A 664 11.68 20.75 0.54
CA ALA A 664 12.21 20.75 -0.81
C ALA A 664 13.06 21.97 -1.09
N ALA A 665 14.25 21.76 -1.67
CA ALA A 665 15.13 22.85 -2.10
C ALA A 665 14.42 23.77 -3.10
N ALA A 666 14.62 25.09 -2.97
CA ALA A 666 14.02 26.15 -3.78
C ALA A 666 12.48 26.09 -3.86
N GLY A 667 11.81 25.61 -2.81
CA GLY A 667 10.35 25.56 -2.71
C GLY A 667 9.67 24.63 -3.72
N ARG A 668 10.35 23.62 -4.25
CA ARG A 668 9.82 22.70 -5.26
C ARG A 668 8.97 21.59 -4.64
N TYR A 669 7.87 21.99 -4.06
CA TYR A 669 6.98 21.12 -3.29
C TYR A 669 5.90 20.41 -4.12
N TYR A 670 5.58 20.90 -5.34
CA TYR A 670 4.35 20.54 -6.03
C TYR A 670 4.58 19.52 -7.15
N ASN A 671 3.87 18.41 -7.11
CA ASN A 671 3.75 17.44 -8.20
C ASN A 671 2.31 17.51 -8.74
N ALA A 672 2.10 18.35 -9.76
CA ALA A 672 0.79 18.72 -10.25
C ALA A 672 -0.02 17.49 -10.72
N ALA A 673 -1.26 17.43 -10.25
CA ALA A 673 -2.25 16.43 -10.64
C ALA A 673 -3.05 16.88 -11.87
N PRO A 674 -3.62 15.95 -12.65
CA PRO A 674 -4.56 16.28 -13.70
C PRO A 674 -5.81 16.98 -13.14
N GLY A 675 -6.37 17.89 -13.92
CA GLY A 675 -7.70 18.42 -13.72
C GLY A 675 -8.76 17.35 -14.04
N ILE A 676 -9.91 17.78 -14.55
CA ILE A 676 -10.96 16.84 -14.96
C ILE A 676 -10.42 15.84 -15.99
N ASN A 677 -10.66 14.56 -15.77
CA ASN A 677 -10.21 13.50 -16.68
C ASN A 677 -11.20 12.34 -16.74
N TYR A 678 -11.09 11.53 -17.79
CA TYR A 678 -12.08 10.52 -18.13
C TYR A 678 -11.42 9.17 -18.30
N SER A 679 -12.14 8.12 -17.97
CA SER A 679 -11.77 6.75 -18.30
C SER A 679 -12.99 5.91 -18.63
N GLY A 680 -12.77 4.82 -19.36
CA GLY A 680 -13.80 3.83 -19.64
C GLY A 680 -13.18 2.47 -19.81
N GLY A 681 -13.98 1.43 -19.63
CA GLY A 681 -13.45 0.08 -19.75
C GLY A 681 -14.50 -0.97 -20.01
N VAL A 682 -14.02 -2.12 -20.44
CA VAL A 682 -14.80 -3.33 -20.69
C VAL A 682 -14.09 -4.51 -20.04
N SER A 683 -14.86 -5.29 -19.28
CA SER A 683 -14.39 -6.55 -18.71
C SER A 683 -15.28 -7.69 -19.20
N LEU A 684 -14.65 -8.71 -19.74
CA LEU A 684 -15.30 -9.94 -20.17
C LEU A 684 -14.74 -11.09 -19.33
N ARG A 685 -15.64 -11.92 -18.78
CA ARG A 685 -15.24 -13.13 -18.05
C ARG A 685 -16.11 -14.30 -18.52
N TYR A 686 -15.44 -15.38 -18.89
CA TYR A 686 -16.07 -16.66 -19.19
C TYR A 686 -15.70 -17.66 -18.09
N SER A 687 -16.71 -18.25 -17.45
CA SER A 687 -16.53 -19.23 -16.35
C SER A 687 -17.14 -20.56 -16.76
N TRP A 688 -16.49 -21.68 -16.42
CA TRP A 688 -16.94 -23.05 -16.72
C TRP A 688 -16.94 -23.94 -15.50
#